data_ad5ae32eeadb0391197c41a1b3758b2d
#
_entry.id   ad5ae32eeadb0391197c41a1b3758b2d
#
_cell.length_a   1.000
_cell.length_b   1.000
_cell.length_c   1.000
_cell.angle_alpha   90.00
_cell.angle_beta   90.00
_cell.angle_gamma   90.00
#
_symmetry.space_group_name_H-M   'P 1'
#
loop_
_entity.id
_entity.type
_entity.pdbx_description
1 polymer ?
#
loop_
_entity_poly.entity_id
_entity_poly.type
_entity_poly.pdbx_seq_one_letter_code
_entity_poly.pdbx_strand_id
1 'polypeptide(L)'
;MMIPQVFWLVPIASIVALGMAYYFFTQMMKADEGTPRMKEIALYVRKGAMAYLKQQYKVVGIVFAVLCVLFAFMAYGLNVQNPWVPFAFLTGGFFSGLAGFFGMKTATYASARTANAARESLDAGLKIAFRSGAVMGLTVVGLGLLDIAIWFVVLNHFDADGLISITTTMLTFGMGASTQALFARVGGGIYTKAADVGADIVGKVEADIPEDDPRNPATIADNVGDNVGDVAGMGADLYESYCGSVLSTAALGAAAFGVAGLEIQLKAVIAPMLIAAVGVFLSLLGIFLVRTKEGATMKDLLRSLSVGTNVSAILIAAATFCILYLLDIQNWLGLSFSVIAGLAAGVIIGQATEYYTSHSYKPTQKISEAGQTGAATVIIKGIGRGMISTCIPVITIGVAIMLSYLCANGFDLSMSSESLAHGLYGIGIAAVGMLSTLGITLATDAYGPIADNAGGNAEMSSLGEEVRHRTDALDALGNTTAATGKGFAIGSAALTALALLASYIEEIKIAMTRAGVMMENVKGELISAADANIPDFMNFFQVNLMNPKVIVGAFVGAMAAFLFCGMTMEAVGRAAEKMVQEVRRQFREIAGILEGTGTPDYGRCVEISTRAAQHEMVIPSVLAILIPIIVGCVLGVAGVLGLLVGGLAGGFTLAVFMANAGGAWDNAKKNIEEGAFGGKGSFAHKACIVGDTVGDPFKDTSGPSLNILIKLMSMVSIVMAGLTVAFM
;
A
#
# COMPACT_ATOMS: atom_id res chain seq x y z
N MET A 1 -6.04 -17.47 -28.86
CA MET A 1 -5.03 -18.39 -28.32
C MET A 1 -5.70 -19.35 -27.35
N MET A 2 -5.33 -20.66 -27.33
CA MET A 2 -5.94 -21.58 -26.34
C MET A 2 -5.36 -21.33 -24.96
N ILE A 3 -6.24 -21.00 -24.00
CA ILE A 3 -5.86 -20.78 -22.60
C ILE A 3 -5.61 -22.13 -21.93
N PRO A 4 -4.44 -22.37 -21.29
CA PRO A 4 -4.16 -23.63 -20.59
C PRO A 4 -5.17 -23.89 -19.47
N GLN A 5 -5.50 -25.17 -19.25
CA GLN A 5 -6.48 -25.54 -18.21
C GLN A 5 -6.06 -25.06 -16.79
N VAL A 6 -4.77 -25.05 -16.51
CA VAL A 6 -4.19 -24.58 -15.24
C VAL A 6 -4.53 -23.11 -14.95
N PHE A 7 -4.70 -22.26 -15.97
CA PHE A 7 -5.10 -20.86 -15.78
C PHE A 7 -6.40 -20.70 -15.00
N TRP A 8 -7.36 -21.62 -15.17
CA TRP A 8 -8.65 -21.53 -14.51
C TRP A 8 -8.59 -21.60 -12.98
N LEU A 9 -7.41 -21.99 -12.43
CA LEU A 9 -7.16 -21.86 -10.99
C LEU A 9 -7.21 -20.40 -10.52
N VAL A 10 -6.86 -19.43 -11.38
CA VAL A 10 -6.83 -17.99 -11.05
C VAL A 10 -8.24 -17.46 -10.74
N PRO A 11 -9.24 -17.57 -11.65
CA PRO A 11 -10.60 -17.15 -11.32
C PRO A 11 -11.25 -17.99 -10.22
N ILE A 12 -10.90 -19.28 -10.08
CA ILE A 12 -11.37 -20.12 -8.96
C ILE A 12 -10.85 -19.56 -7.63
N ALA A 13 -9.56 -19.23 -7.53
CA ALA A 13 -8.98 -18.63 -6.34
C ALA A 13 -9.64 -17.29 -5.98
N SER A 14 -9.93 -16.45 -7.00
CA SER A 14 -10.67 -15.21 -6.81
C SER A 14 -12.06 -15.45 -6.21
N ILE A 15 -12.83 -16.36 -6.78
CA ILE A 15 -14.19 -16.69 -6.30
C ILE A 15 -14.12 -17.25 -4.86
N VAL A 16 -13.15 -18.10 -4.56
CA VAL A 16 -12.95 -18.65 -3.20
C VAL A 16 -12.59 -17.52 -2.23
N ALA A 17 -11.67 -16.61 -2.60
CA ALA A 17 -11.31 -15.47 -1.76
C ALA A 17 -12.53 -14.60 -1.44
N LEU A 18 -13.30 -14.21 -2.45
CA LEU A 18 -14.50 -13.39 -2.28
C LEU A 18 -15.61 -14.11 -1.51
N GLY A 19 -15.78 -15.40 -1.75
CA GLY A 19 -16.71 -16.25 -1.00
C GLY A 19 -16.36 -16.36 0.47
N MET A 20 -15.07 -16.52 0.79
CA MET A 20 -14.59 -16.55 2.17
C MET A 20 -14.63 -15.17 2.84
N ALA A 21 -14.35 -14.09 2.10
CA ALA A 21 -14.56 -12.73 2.59
C ALA A 21 -16.02 -12.51 2.99
N TYR A 22 -16.95 -12.90 2.13
CA TYR A 22 -18.39 -12.84 2.44
C TYR A 22 -18.77 -13.72 3.64
N TYR A 23 -18.20 -14.93 3.75
CA TYR A 23 -18.41 -15.80 4.91
C TYR A 23 -17.94 -15.14 6.21
N PHE A 24 -16.73 -14.59 6.27
CA PHE A 24 -16.23 -13.91 7.47
C PHE A 24 -17.03 -12.66 7.78
N PHE A 25 -17.43 -11.89 6.79
CA PHE A 25 -18.30 -10.72 6.96
C PHE A 25 -19.65 -11.14 7.60
N THR A 26 -20.29 -12.18 7.08
CA THR A 26 -21.57 -12.66 7.64
C THR A 26 -21.42 -13.22 9.05
N GLN A 27 -20.31 -13.87 9.37
CA GLN A 27 -20.03 -14.32 10.73
C GLN A 27 -19.83 -13.13 11.70
N MET A 28 -19.09 -12.12 11.29
CA MET A 28 -18.92 -10.88 12.05
C MET A 28 -20.27 -10.19 12.29
N MET A 29 -21.12 -10.10 11.28
CA MET A 29 -22.46 -9.47 11.40
C MET A 29 -23.42 -10.20 12.33
N LYS A 30 -23.21 -11.50 12.61
CA LYS A 30 -24.00 -12.27 13.61
C LYS A 30 -23.61 -11.93 15.05
N ALA A 31 -22.42 -11.38 15.29
CA ALA A 31 -22.01 -10.95 16.62
C ALA A 31 -22.81 -9.71 17.04
N ASP A 32 -23.17 -9.65 18.33
CA ASP A 32 -23.91 -8.51 18.87
C ASP A 32 -23.04 -7.24 18.90
N GLU A 33 -23.64 -6.14 18.55
CA GLU A 33 -23.00 -4.82 18.51
C GLU A 33 -22.87 -4.16 19.88
N GLY A 34 -23.51 -4.76 20.90
CA GLY A 34 -23.43 -4.34 22.29
C GLY A 34 -24.55 -3.39 22.71
N THR A 35 -24.23 -2.50 23.64
CA THR A 35 -25.20 -1.59 24.29
C THR A 35 -25.78 -0.55 23.31
N PRO A 36 -26.91 0.09 23.65
CA PRO A 36 -27.47 1.17 22.82
C PRO A 36 -26.46 2.30 22.55
N ARG A 37 -25.62 2.65 23.53
CA ARG A 37 -24.59 3.68 23.38
C ARG A 37 -23.48 3.26 22.39
N MET A 38 -23.04 2.00 22.47
CA MET A 38 -22.07 1.45 21.50
C MET A 38 -22.61 1.51 20.07
N LYS A 39 -23.89 1.17 19.88
CA LYS A 39 -24.56 1.23 18.57
C LYS A 39 -24.70 2.65 18.04
N GLU A 40 -24.96 3.62 18.93
CA GLU A 40 -25.05 5.04 18.59
C GLU A 40 -23.69 5.56 18.09
N ILE A 41 -22.61 5.31 18.82
CA ILE A 41 -21.26 5.73 18.47
C ILE A 41 -20.84 5.10 17.12
N ALA A 42 -21.03 3.79 16.97
CA ALA A 42 -20.76 3.08 15.72
C ALA A 42 -21.57 3.63 14.55
N LEU A 43 -22.80 4.12 14.79
CA LEU A 43 -23.62 4.75 13.76
C LEU A 43 -23.05 6.11 13.33
N TYR A 44 -22.52 6.93 14.27
CA TYR A 44 -21.84 8.20 13.91
C TYR A 44 -20.61 7.93 13.05
N VAL A 45 -19.77 6.98 13.43
CA VAL A 45 -18.58 6.58 12.65
C VAL A 45 -18.97 6.11 11.25
N ARG A 46 -19.95 5.22 11.13
CA ARG A 46 -20.45 4.73 9.82
C ARG A 46 -20.98 5.85 8.93
N LYS A 47 -21.77 6.76 9.48
CA LYS A 47 -22.30 7.91 8.73
C LYS A 47 -21.17 8.83 8.26
N GLY A 48 -20.20 9.12 9.11
CA GLY A 48 -19.05 9.94 8.79
C GLY A 48 -18.20 9.33 7.69
N ALA A 49 -17.83 8.05 7.83
CA ALA A 49 -17.04 7.33 6.85
C ALA A 49 -17.73 7.22 5.48
N MET A 50 -19.02 6.96 5.46
CA MET A 50 -19.80 6.91 4.23
C MET A 50 -19.93 8.28 3.56
N ALA A 51 -20.11 9.35 4.34
CA ALA A 51 -20.17 10.71 3.82
C ALA A 51 -18.84 11.12 3.18
N TYR A 52 -17.72 10.79 3.84
CA TYR A 52 -16.38 11.01 3.28
C TYR A 52 -16.18 10.27 1.97
N LEU A 53 -16.40 8.94 1.93
CA LEU A 53 -16.21 8.15 0.70
C LEU A 53 -17.07 8.63 -0.46
N LYS A 54 -18.33 8.97 -0.19
CA LYS A 54 -19.22 9.52 -1.24
C LYS A 54 -18.65 10.79 -1.85
N GLN A 55 -18.08 11.66 -1.04
CA GLN A 55 -17.47 12.90 -1.52
C GLN A 55 -16.15 12.63 -2.25
N GLN A 56 -15.33 11.73 -1.72
CA GLN A 56 -14.06 11.32 -2.34
C GLN A 56 -14.29 10.70 -3.73
N TYR A 57 -15.20 9.75 -3.85
CA TYR A 57 -15.49 9.11 -5.13
C TYR A 57 -16.08 10.08 -6.16
N LYS A 58 -16.75 11.14 -5.72
CA LYS A 58 -17.19 12.21 -6.63
C LYS A 58 -15.99 12.97 -7.21
N VAL A 59 -15.02 13.34 -6.39
CA VAL A 59 -13.81 14.05 -6.86
C VAL A 59 -12.97 13.14 -7.75
N VAL A 60 -12.71 11.92 -7.31
CA VAL A 60 -11.96 10.92 -8.08
C VAL A 60 -12.67 10.61 -9.41
N GLY A 61 -14.00 10.49 -9.42
CA GLY A 61 -14.80 10.25 -10.63
C GLY A 61 -14.62 11.36 -11.68
N ILE A 62 -14.47 12.62 -11.25
CA ILE A 62 -14.15 13.74 -12.17
C ILE A 62 -12.76 13.56 -12.79
N VAL A 63 -11.76 13.22 -11.97
CA VAL A 63 -10.38 12.97 -12.46
C VAL A 63 -10.37 11.80 -13.44
N PHE A 64 -11.06 10.70 -13.11
CA PHE A 64 -11.18 9.53 -13.99
C PHE A 64 -11.88 9.87 -15.31
N ALA A 65 -12.91 10.68 -15.29
CA ALA A 65 -13.60 11.13 -16.51
C ALA A 65 -12.63 11.93 -17.41
N VAL A 66 -11.86 12.87 -16.84
CA VAL A 66 -10.89 13.67 -17.58
C VAL A 66 -9.78 12.79 -18.20
N LEU A 67 -9.20 11.89 -17.40
CA LEU A 67 -8.14 10.99 -17.87
C LEU A 67 -8.67 9.99 -18.92
N CYS A 68 -9.89 9.46 -18.73
CA CYS A 68 -10.52 8.55 -19.67
C CYS A 68 -10.73 9.22 -21.04
N VAL A 69 -11.19 10.47 -21.06
CA VAL A 69 -11.32 11.26 -22.31
C VAL A 69 -9.97 11.48 -22.96
N LEU A 70 -8.93 11.78 -22.18
CA LEU A 70 -7.56 11.93 -22.69
C LEU A 70 -7.07 10.62 -23.33
N PHE A 71 -7.23 9.48 -22.65
CA PHE A 71 -6.81 8.17 -23.19
C PHE A 71 -7.64 7.75 -24.40
N ALA A 72 -8.94 8.03 -24.39
CA ALA A 72 -9.78 7.79 -25.57
C ALA A 72 -9.31 8.63 -26.78
N PHE A 73 -8.93 9.89 -26.56
CA PHE A 73 -8.37 10.73 -27.62
C PHE A 73 -7.02 10.18 -28.11
N MET A 74 -6.13 9.73 -27.22
CA MET A 74 -4.85 9.12 -27.60
C MET A 74 -5.04 7.79 -28.34
N ALA A 75 -6.02 6.99 -27.95
CA ALA A 75 -6.29 5.68 -28.56
C ALA A 75 -7.01 5.79 -29.90
N TYR A 76 -8.09 6.59 -29.99
CA TYR A 76 -8.97 6.64 -31.15
C TYR A 76 -8.74 7.87 -32.05
N GLY A 77 -8.18 8.96 -31.50
CA GLY A 77 -7.87 10.18 -32.26
C GLY A 77 -6.46 10.19 -32.83
N LEU A 78 -5.46 9.89 -31.99
CA LEU A 78 -4.06 9.90 -32.37
C LEU A 78 -3.51 8.52 -32.77
N ASN A 79 -4.20 7.43 -32.44
CA ASN A 79 -3.76 6.04 -32.65
C ASN A 79 -2.37 5.71 -32.06
N VAL A 80 -2.02 6.34 -30.94
CA VAL A 80 -0.73 6.13 -30.26
C VAL A 80 -0.83 5.10 -29.12
N GLN A 81 -2.04 4.61 -28.83
CA GLN A 81 -2.31 3.62 -27.77
C GLN A 81 -3.24 2.50 -28.24
N ASN A 82 -3.28 1.38 -27.49
CA ASN A 82 -4.26 0.32 -27.74
C ASN A 82 -5.69 0.82 -27.42
N PRO A 83 -6.70 0.49 -28.25
CA PRO A 83 -8.10 0.89 -28.04
C PRO A 83 -8.71 0.45 -26.71
N TRP A 84 -8.17 -0.57 -26.05
CA TRP A 84 -8.66 -1.08 -24.75
C TRP A 84 -8.18 -0.27 -23.55
N VAL A 85 -7.17 0.60 -23.69
CA VAL A 85 -6.58 1.38 -22.59
C VAL A 85 -7.58 2.17 -21.76
N PRO A 86 -8.53 2.94 -22.34
CA PRO A 86 -9.51 3.70 -21.54
C PRO A 86 -10.38 2.80 -20.66
N PHE A 87 -10.75 1.63 -21.16
CA PHE A 87 -11.59 0.67 -20.43
C PHE A 87 -10.83 -0.02 -19.31
N ALA A 88 -9.61 -0.46 -19.58
CA ALA A 88 -8.73 -1.06 -18.58
C ALA A 88 -8.44 -0.07 -17.43
N PHE A 89 -8.15 1.18 -17.74
CA PHE A 89 -7.98 2.25 -16.76
C PHE A 89 -9.19 2.40 -15.83
N LEU A 90 -10.41 2.41 -16.40
CA LEU A 90 -11.64 2.55 -15.62
C LEU A 90 -11.88 1.36 -14.69
N THR A 91 -11.67 0.13 -15.16
CA THR A 91 -11.88 -1.07 -14.33
C THR A 91 -10.90 -1.14 -13.17
N GLY A 92 -9.62 -0.84 -13.39
CA GLY A 92 -8.62 -0.81 -12.33
C GLY A 92 -8.97 0.16 -11.21
N GLY A 93 -9.41 1.38 -11.56
CA GLY A 93 -9.90 2.34 -10.57
C GLY A 93 -11.17 1.88 -9.86
N PHE A 94 -12.11 1.29 -10.59
CA PHE A 94 -13.34 0.78 -10.01
C PHE A 94 -13.10 -0.34 -9.00
N PHE A 95 -12.31 -1.36 -9.34
CA PHE A 95 -12.04 -2.48 -8.43
C PHE A 95 -11.19 -2.05 -7.23
N SER A 96 -10.22 -1.15 -7.42
CA SER A 96 -9.44 -0.56 -6.33
C SER A 96 -10.33 0.21 -5.35
N GLY A 97 -11.23 1.07 -5.86
CA GLY A 97 -12.21 1.78 -5.05
C GLY A 97 -13.18 0.85 -4.34
N LEU A 98 -13.62 -0.22 -5.01
CA LEU A 98 -14.51 -1.23 -4.44
C LEU A 98 -13.84 -2.00 -3.29
N ALA A 99 -12.54 -2.34 -3.42
CA ALA A 99 -11.77 -2.97 -2.36
C ALA A 99 -11.70 -2.08 -1.11
N GLY A 100 -11.38 -0.79 -1.27
CA GLY A 100 -11.41 0.20 -0.19
C GLY A 100 -12.79 0.36 0.46
N PHE A 101 -13.85 0.39 -0.35
CA PHE A 101 -15.24 0.48 0.15
C PHE A 101 -15.63 -0.70 1.03
N PHE A 102 -15.38 -1.94 0.58
CA PHE A 102 -15.71 -3.14 1.37
C PHE A 102 -14.86 -3.25 2.63
N GLY A 103 -13.58 -2.86 2.56
CA GLY A 103 -12.71 -2.79 3.74
C GLY A 103 -13.26 -1.84 4.79
N MET A 104 -13.50 -0.58 4.44
CA MET A 104 -14.07 0.44 5.32
C MET A 104 -15.44 0.03 5.88
N LYS A 105 -16.32 -0.48 5.02
CA LYS A 105 -17.63 -0.96 5.46
C LYS A 105 -17.49 -2.06 6.51
N THR A 106 -16.59 -3.02 6.31
CA THR A 106 -16.36 -4.10 7.27
C THR A 106 -15.81 -3.56 8.58
N ALA A 107 -14.80 -2.70 8.53
CA ALA A 107 -14.16 -2.14 9.72
C ALA A 107 -15.16 -1.34 10.58
N THR A 108 -15.98 -0.49 9.98
CA THR A 108 -16.99 0.32 10.69
C THR A 108 -18.11 -0.52 11.32
N TYR A 109 -18.35 -1.74 10.84
CA TYR A 109 -19.28 -2.68 11.47
C TYR A 109 -18.59 -3.58 12.49
N ALA A 110 -17.27 -3.79 12.39
CA ALA A 110 -16.51 -4.68 13.25
C ALA A 110 -16.13 -4.04 14.59
N SER A 111 -15.83 -2.74 14.64
CA SER A 111 -15.25 -2.08 15.81
C SER A 111 -16.09 -2.23 17.07
N ALA A 112 -17.38 -1.87 17.04
CA ALA A 112 -18.28 -2.04 18.19
C ALA A 112 -18.47 -3.51 18.57
N ARG A 113 -18.52 -4.42 17.58
CA ARG A 113 -18.62 -5.87 17.83
C ARG A 113 -17.36 -6.43 18.46
N THR A 114 -16.20 -5.92 18.09
CA THR A 114 -14.92 -6.24 18.74
C THR A 114 -14.90 -5.77 20.19
N ALA A 115 -15.31 -4.52 20.46
CA ALA A 115 -15.43 -3.99 21.81
C ALA A 115 -16.41 -4.82 22.66
N ASN A 116 -17.56 -5.19 22.13
CA ASN A 116 -18.53 -6.02 22.83
C ASN A 116 -18.01 -7.43 23.10
N ALA A 117 -17.30 -8.04 22.14
CA ALA A 117 -16.67 -9.36 22.34
C ALA A 117 -15.53 -9.31 23.36
N ALA A 118 -14.80 -8.19 23.45
CA ALA A 118 -13.76 -7.99 24.46
C ALA A 118 -14.32 -7.94 25.89
N ARG A 119 -15.63 -7.70 26.08
CA ARG A 119 -16.30 -7.87 27.38
C ARG A 119 -16.29 -9.32 27.87
N GLU A 120 -16.33 -10.27 26.95
CA GLU A 120 -16.31 -11.72 27.29
C GLU A 120 -14.86 -12.19 27.47
N SER A 121 -13.99 -11.94 26.49
CA SER A 121 -12.59 -12.34 26.56
C SER A 121 -11.72 -11.63 25.52
N LEU A 122 -10.40 -11.60 25.78
CA LEU A 122 -9.40 -11.09 24.82
C LEU A 122 -9.42 -11.88 23.50
N ASP A 123 -9.55 -13.22 23.57
CA ASP A 123 -9.61 -14.09 22.38
C ASP A 123 -10.85 -13.84 21.54
N ALA A 124 -12.01 -13.58 22.16
CA ALA A 124 -13.24 -13.25 21.43
C ALA A 124 -13.09 -11.93 20.66
N GLY A 125 -12.52 -10.89 21.29
CA GLY A 125 -12.21 -9.62 20.65
C GLY A 125 -11.25 -9.79 19.49
N LEU A 126 -10.11 -10.48 19.70
CA LEU A 126 -9.13 -10.75 18.65
C LEU A 126 -9.73 -11.49 17.44
N LYS A 127 -10.55 -12.51 17.68
CA LYS A 127 -11.19 -13.28 16.60
C LYS A 127 -12.08 -12.43 15.72
N ILE A 128 -12.88 -11.53 16.29
CA ILE A 128 -13.75 -10.64 15.51
C ILE A 128 -12.92 -9.63 14.75
N ALA A 129 -11.98 -8.94 15.39
CA ALA A 129 -11.14 -7.95 14.74
C ALA A 129 -10.29 -8.55 13.61
N PHE A 130 -9.58 -9.66 13.87
CA PHE A 130 -8.71 -10.30 12.90
C PHE A 130 -9.46 -10.91 11.70
N ARG A 131 -10.59 -11.58 11.95
CA ARG A 131 -11.43 -12.10 10.85
C ARG A 131 -12.06 -10.98 10.02
N SER A 132 -12.37 -9.85 10.65
CA SER A 132 -12.83 -8.66 9.92
C SER A 132 -11.71 -8.03 9.08
N GLY A 133 -10.48 -8.00 9.59
CA GLY A 133 -9.29 -7.67 8.79
C GLY A 133 -9.10 -8.64 7.61
N ALA A 134 -9.33 -9.94 7.84
CA ALA A 134 -9.27 -10.95 6.78
C ALA A 134 -10.31 -10.75 5.67
N VAL A 135 -11.47 -10.18 5.96
CA VAL A 135 -12.45 -9.76 4.92
C VAL A 135 -11.78 -8.81 3.94
N MET A 136 -11.04 -7.83 4.46
CA MET A 136 -10.34 -6.89 3.61
C MET A 136 -9.23 -7.54 2.79
N GLY A 137 -8.36 -8.31 3.43
CA GLY A 137 -7.26 -9.01 2.75
C GLY A 137 -7.75 -9.89 1.60
N LEU A 138 -8.79 -10.70 1.86
CA LEU A 138 -9.39 -11.59 0.87
C LEU A 138 -10.16 -10.84 -0.22
N THR A 139 -10.78 -9.71 0.10
CA THR A 139 -11.45 -8.85 -0.89
C THR A 139 -10.43 -8.25 -1.86
N VAL A 140 -9.31 -7.74 -1.36
CA VAL A 140 -8.25 -7.15 -2.18
C VAL A 140 -7.65 -8.17 -3.14
N VAL A 141 -7.20 -9.33 -2.63
CA VAL A 141 -6.60 -10.35 -3.50
C VAL A 141 -7.63 -11.00 -4.43
N GLY A 142 -8.88 -11.16 -3.97
CA GLY A 142 -9.96 -11.71 -4.76
C GLY A 142 -10.35 -10.81 -5.93
N LEU A 143 -10.58 -9.52 -5.69
CA LEU A 143 -10.89 -8.55 -6.73
C LEU A 143 -9.72 -8.34 -7.70
N GLY A 144 -8.48 -8.33 -7.18
CA GLY A 144 -7.28 -8.22 -8.01
C GLY A 144 -7.14 -9.38 -8.99
N LEU A 145 -7.25 -10.63 -8.51
CA LEU A 145 -7.22 -11.79 -9.39
C LEU A 145 -8.40 -11.85 -10.36
N LEU A 146 -9.57 -11.35 -9.94
CA LEU A 146 -10.75 -11.29 -10.81
C LEU A 146 -10.51 -10.35 -11.99
N ASP A 147 -10.02 -9.14 -11.73
CA ASP A 147 -9.73 -8.13 -12.75
C ASP A 147 -8.66 -8.64 -13.73
N ILE A 148 -7.55 -9.20 -13.20
CA ILE A 148 -6.50 -9.84 -13.99
C ILE A 148 -7.07 -10.95 -14.89
N ALA A 149 -7.89 -11.85 -14.33
CA ALA A 149 -8.46 -12.98 -15.08
C ALA A 149 -9.42 -12.51 -16.17
N ILE A 150 -10.28 -11.54 -15.88
CA ILE A 150 -11.22 -10.96 -16.84
C ILE A 150 -10.45 -10.35 -18.02
N TRP A 151 -9.49 -9.47 -17.74
CA TRP A 151 -8.72 -8.79 -18.81
C TRP A 151 -7.89 -9.77 -19.63
N PHE A 152 -7.26 -10.76 -19.00
CA PHE A 152 -6.51 -11.77 -19.73
C PHE A 152 -7.39 -12.56 -20.70
N VAL A 153 -8.58 -12.97 -20.25
CA VAL A 153 -9.54 -13.73 -21.11
C VAL A 153 -10.10 -12.82 -22.22
N VAL A 154 -10.50 -11.60 -21.90
CA VAL A 154 -11.06 -10.64 -22.87
C VAL A 154 -10.05 -10.30 -23.94
N LEU A 155 -8.84 -9.88 -23.57
CA LEU A 155 -7.80 -9.51 -24.54
C LEU A 155 -7.32 -10.71 -25.34
N ASN A 156 -7.19 -11.90 -24.73
CA ASN A 156 -6.83 -13.11 -25.47
C ASN A 156 -7.88 -13.50 -26.53
N HIS A 157 -9.12 -13.06 -26.37
CA HIS A 157 -10.20 -13.31 -27.32
C HIS A 157 -10.27 -12.26 -28.43
N PHE A 158 -10.08 -11.00 -28.08
CA PHE A 158 -10.32 -9.86 -28.99
C PHE A 158 -9.05 -9.19 -29.54
N ASP A 159 -7.89 -9.36 -28.87
CA ASP A 159 -6.61 -8.80 -29.31
C ASP A 159 -5.80 -9.84 -30.08
N ALA A 160 -5.49 -9.54 -31.34
CA ALA A 160 -4.73 -10.43 -32.22
C ALA A 160 -3.22 -10.16 -32.20
N ASP A 161 -2.76 -9.11 -31.51
CA ASP A 161 -1.38 -8.59 -31.59
C ASP A 161 -0.37 -9.38 -30.73
N GLY A 162 -0.82 -10.46 -30.07
CA GLY A 162 0.04 -11.37 -29.31
C GLY A 162 0.18 -11.05 -27.82
N LEU A 163 0.89 -11.93 -27.08
CA LEU A 163 0.97 -11.90 -25.61
C LEU A 163 1.63 -10.62 -25.07
N ILE A 164 2.57 -10.03 -25.78
CA ILE A 164 3.22 -8.77 -25.37
C ILE A 164 2.20 -7.62 -25.38
N SER A 165 1.40 -7.48 -26.45
CA SER A 165 0.34 -6.48 -26.53
C SER A 165 -0.72 -6.70 -25.45
N ILE A 166 -1.15 -7.94 -25.23
CA ILE A 166 -2.12 -8.29 -24.17
C ILE A 166 -1.61 -7.87 -22.81
N THR A 167 -0.40 -8.26 -22.42
CA THR A 167 0.14 -8.01 -21.08
C THR A 167 0.44 -6.53 -20.83
N THR A 168 0.95 -5.80 -21.82
CA THR A 168 1.18 -4.35 -21.70
C THR A 168 -0.13 -3.56 -21.66
N THR A 169 -1.15 -3.98 -22.43
CA THR A 169 -2.49 -3.39 -22.31
C THR A 169 -3.08 -3.63 -20.92
N MET A 170 -2.91 -4.84 -20.36
CA MET A 170 -3.33 -5.13 -18.99
C MET A 170 -2.64 -4.22 -17.95
N LEU A 171 -1.38 -3.82 -18.14
CA LEU A 171 -0.71 -2.87 -17.23
C LEU A 171 -1.47 -1.54 -17.08
N THR A 172 -2.26 -1.14 -18.07
CA THR A 172 -2.99 0.14 -18.01
C THR A 172 -4.11 0.15 -16.97
N PHE A 173 -4.69 -1.00 -16.61
CA PHE A 173 -5.60 -1.03 -15.47
C PHE A 173 -4.85 -0.78 -14.15
N GLY A 174 -3.57 -1.14 -14.07
CA GLY A 174 -2.70 -0.77 -12.95
C GLY A 174 -2.62 0.74 -12.74
N MET A 175 -2.57 1.55 -13.82
CA MET A 175 -2.63 3.01 -13.68
C MET A 175 -3.95 3.48 -13.06
N GLY A 176 -5.08 2.90 -13.44
CA GLY A 176 -6.37 3.20 -12.83
C GLY A 176 -6.37 2.88 -11.33
N ALA A 177 -5.86 1.71 -10.96
CA ALA A 177 -5.70 1.30 -9.57
C ALA A 177 -4.78 2.24 -8.80
N SER A 178 -3.61 2.59 -9.37
CA SER A 178 -2.64 3.53 -8.76
C SER A 178 -3.23 4.93 -8.55
N THR A 179 -3.99 5.43 -9.53
CA THR A 179 -4.65 6.74 -9.42
C THR A 179 -5.68 6.73 -8.29
N GLN A 180 -6.54 5.72 -8.24
CA GLN A 180 -7.51 5.55 -7.16
C GLN A 180 -6.82 5.42 -5.80
N ALA A 181 -5.77 4.60 -5.70
CA ALA A 181 -5.01 4.38 -4.49
C ALA A 181 -4.36 5.67 -3.96
N LEU A 182 -3.77 6.47 -4.86
CA LEU A 182 -3.15 7.74 -4.46
C LEU A 182 -4.16 8.71 -3.85
N PHE A 183 -5.29 8.93 -4.53
CA PHE A 183 -6.35 9.81 -3.99
C PHE A 183 -6.92 9.28 -2.68
N ALA A 184 -7.13 7.95 -2.57
CA ALA A 184 -7.62 7.32 -1.34
C ALA A 184 -6.63 7.48 -0.19
N ARG A 185 -5.33 7.24 -0.44
CA ARG A 185 -4.31 7.28 0.60
C ARG A 185 -3.98 8.70 1.03
N VAL A 186 -3.79 9.63 0.09
CA VAL A 186 -3.52 11.04 0.40
C VAL A 186 -4.72 11.70 1.07
N GLY A 187 -5.91 11.56 0.48
CA GLY A 187 -7.12 12.16 1.04
C GLY A 187 -7.50 11.56 2.39
N GLY A 188 -7.45 10.23 2.52
CA GLY A 188 -7.68 9.52 3.78
C GLY A 188 -6.69 9.91 4.86
N GLY A 189 -5.38 9.93 4.55
CA GLY A 189 -4.33 10.30 5.48
C GLY A 189 -4.44 11.76 5.96
N ILE A 190 -4.74 12.72 5.05
CA ILE A 190 -4.99 14.11 5.44
C ILE A 190 -6.21 14.22 6.36
N TYR A 191 -7.28 13.49 6.05
CA TYR A 191 -8.48 13.46 6.88
C TYR A 191 -8.18 12.97 8.30
N THR A 192 -7.60 11.75 8.39
CA THR A 192 -7.28 11.07 9.66
C THR A 192 -6.40 11.96 10.52
N LYS A 193 -5.28 12.43 9.97
CA LYS A 193 -4.30 13.15 10.77
C LYS A 193 -4.70 14.60 11.08
N ALA A 194 -5.61 15.19 10.33
CA ALA A 194 -6.24 16.45 10.73
C ALA A 194 -7.15 16.28 11.95
N ALA A 195 -7.90 15.18 12.02
CA ALA A 195 -8.78 14.87 13.15
C ALA A 195 -7.97 14.49 14.40
N ASP A 196 -7.01 13.57 14.26
CA ASP A 196 -6.13 13.07 15.31
C ASP A 196 -5.30 14.22 15.95
N VAL A 197 -4.58 15.00 15.16
CA VAL A 197 -3.83 16.18 15.64
C VAL A 197 -4.75 17.18 16.36
N GLY A 198 -5.97 17.39 15.84
CA GLY A 198 -6.97 18.26 16.48
C GLY A 198 -7.45 17.71 17.83
N ALA A 199 -7.69 16.41 17.89
CA ALA A 199 -8.09 15.69 19.11
C ALA A 199 -6.97 15.73 20.16
N ASP A 200 -5.73 15.45 19.75
CA ASP A 200 -4.58 15.33 20.64
C ASP A 200 -4.11 16.67 21.21
N ILE A 201 -3.90 17.67 20.36
CA ILE A 201 -3.39 18.95 20.82
C ILE A 201 -4.38 19.62 21.78
N VAL A 202 -5.65 19.69 21.42
CA VAL A 202 -6.63 20.42 22.25
C VAL A 202 -7.15 19.54 23.38
N GLY A 203 -7.42 18.26 23.12
CA GLY A 203 -7.93 17.35 24.14
C GLY A 203 -6.89 16.94 25.17
N LYS A 204 -5.80 16.30 24.72
CA LYS A 204 -4.80 15.71 25.62
C LYS A 204 -3.82 16.75 26.19
N VAL A 205 -3.37 17.75 25.40
CA VAL A 205 -2.34 18.68 25.82
C VAL A 205 -2.92 19.93 26.48
N GLU A 206 -3.99 20.54 25.90
CA GLU A 206 -4.56 21.78 26.43
C GLU A 206 -5.64 21.55 27.50
N ALA A 207 -6.58 20.65 27.25
CA ALA A 207 -7.71 20.37 28.14
C ALA A 207 -7.46 19.25 29.17
N ASP A 208 -6.36 18.48 29.02
CA ASP A 208 -5.95 17.39 29.91
C ASP A 208 -7.04 16.30 30.07
N ILE A 209 -7.81 16.06 29.01
CA ILE A 209 -8.82 14.99 28.95
C ILE A 209 -8.22 13.72 28.34
N PRO A 210 -8.69 12.54 28.74
CA PRO A 210 -8.18 11.26 28.22
C PRO A 210 -8.36 11.12 26.71
N GLU A 211 -7.62 10.18 26.14
CA GLU A 211 -7.82 9.71 24.76
C GLU A 211 -9.22 9.09 24.61
N ASP A 212 -9.84 9.27 23.46
CA ASP A 212 -11.20 8.78 23.16
C ASP A 212 -12.32 9.31 24.07
N ASP A 213 -12.07 10.36 24.85
CA ASP A 213 -13.07 10.91 25.74
C ASP A 213 -14.27 11.46 24.93
N PRO A 214 -15.52 11.12 25.30
CA PRO A 214 -16.72 11.58 24.61
C PRO A 214 -16.93 13.11 24.66
N ARG A 215 -16.23 13.81 25.53
CA ARG A 215 -16.23 15.28 25.60
C ARG A 215 -15.44 15.94 24.48
N ASN A 216 -14.50 15.22 23.85
CA ASN A 216 -13.71 15.74 22.76
C ASN A 216 -14.50 15.71 21.44
N PRO A 217 -14.78 16.86 20.81
CA PRO A 217 -15.57 16.91 19.57
C PRO A 217 -14.92 16.21 18.40
N ALA A 218 -13.59 16.05 18.40
CA ALA A 218 -12.85 15.44 17.30
C ALA A 218 -12.80 13.91 17.35
N THR A 219 -13.12 13.25 18.48
CA THR A 219 -13.00 11.79 18.65
C THR A 219 -13.74 10.99 17.58
N ILE A 220 -14.96 11.38 17.21
CA ILE A 220 -15.69 10.67 16.14
C ILE A 220 -15.03 10.90 14.77
N ALA A 221 -14.49 12.11 14.52
CA ALA A 221 -13.80 12.40 13.28
C ALA A 221 -12.49 11.58 13.17
N ASP A 222 -11.80 11.40 14.28
CA ASP A 222 -10.61 10.56 14.39
C ASP A 222 -10.93 9.08 14.08
N ASN A 223 -11.89 8.49 14.78
CA ASN A 223 -12.37 7.15 14.49
C ASN A 223 -12.86 6.94 13.04
N VAL A 224 -13.46 7.96 12.42
CA VAL A 224 -13.80 7.93 10.98
C VAL A 224 -12.52 7.92 10.14
N GLY A 225 -11.52 8.67 10.56
CA GLY A 225 -10.22 8.77 9.90
C GLY A 225 -9.55 7.43 9.71
N ASP A 226 -9.40 6.65 10.77
CA ASP A 226 -8.79 5.32 10.72
C ASP A 226 -9.47 4.41 9.70
N ASN A 227 -10.80 4.46 9.63
CA ASN A 227 -11.56 3.65 8.67
C ASN A 227 -11.36 4.13 7.22
N VAL A 228 -11.21 5.42 6.95
CA VAL A 228 -11.08 5.93 5.57
C VAL A 228 -9.63 6.08 5.14
N GLY A 229 -8.70 6.39 6.04
CA GLY A 229 -7.27 6.52 5.77
C GLY A 229 -6.55 5.18 5.82
N ASP A 230 -6.61 4.52 6.97
CA ASP A 230 -5.81 3.32 7.22
C ASP A 230 -6.49 2.03 6.73
N VAL A 231 -7.80 1.95 6.64
CA VAL A 231 -8.46 0.78 6.02
C VAL A 231 -8.72 1.00 4.54
N ALA A 232 -9.53 1.98 4.14
CA ALA A 232 -9.90 2.14 2.73
C ALA A 232 -8.71 2.56 1.87
N GLY A 233 -7.87 3.50 2.35
CA GLY A 233 -6.68 3.96 1.63
C GLY A 233 -5.65 2.86 1.44
N MET A 234 -5.37 2.08 2.49
CA MET A 234 -4.43 0.96 2.44
C MET A 234 -4.94 -0.18 1.54
N GLY A 235 -6.24 -0.47 1.56
CA GLY A 235 -6.81 -1.49 0.68
C GLY A 235 -6.67 -1.15 -0.79
N ALA A 236 -6.87 0.09 -1.16
CA ALA A 236 -6.64 0.56 -2.52
C ALA A 236 -5.15 0.49 -2.91
N ASP A 237 -4.23 0.86 -2.00
CA ASP A 237 -2.78 0.80 -2.21
C ASP A 237 -2.29 -0.64 -2.41
N LEU A 238 -2.69 -1.57 -1.54
CA LEU A 238 -2.26 -2.96 -1.64
C LEU A 238 -2.94 -3.71 -2.79
N TYR A 239 -4.16 -3.32 -3.19
CA TYR A 239 -4.76 -3.78 -4.43
C TYR A 239 -3.88 -3.41 -5.63
N GLU A 240 -3.46 -2.17 -5.71
CA GLU A 240 -2.58 -1.67 -6.77
C GLU A 240 -1.22 -2.40 -6.77
N SER A 241 -0.60 -2.57 -5.60
CA SER A 241 0.68 -3.28 -5.47
C SER A 241 0.58 -4.73 -5.94
N TYR A 242 -0.50 -5.41 -5.56
CA TYR A 242 -0.75 -6.81 -5.93
C TYR A 242 -0.96 -6.97 -7.43
N CYS A 243 -1.85 -6.19 -8.00
CA CYS A 243 -2.10 -6.23 -9.44
C CYS A 243 -0.86 -5.79 -10.23
N GLY A 244 -0.22 -4.70 -9.83
CA GLY A 244 0.96 -4.16 -10.50
C GLY A 244 2.13 -5.15 -10.55
N SER A 245 2.37 -5.91 -9.48
CA SER A 245 3.42 -6.93 -9.45
C SER A 245 3.11 -8.09 -10.39
N VAL A 246 1.89 -8.61 -10.37
CA VAL A 246 1.47 -9.73 -11.24
C VAL A 246 1.53 -9.32 -12.71
N LEU A 247 1.02 -8.13 -13.03
CA LEU A 247 0.96 -7.64 -14.41
C LEU A 247 2.32 -7.29 -14.99
N SER A 248 3.16 -6.57 -14.25
CA SER A 248 4.52 -6.26 -14.69
C SER A 248 5.35 -7.52 -14.89
N THR A 249 5.21 -8.50 -14.01
CA THR A 249 5.87 -9.80 -14.15
C THR A 249 5.36 -10.57 -15.35
N ALA A 250 4.05 -10.56 -15.61
CA ALA A 250 3.47 -11.19 -16.79
C ALA A 250 3.98 -10.54 -18.10
N ALA A 251 4.07 -9.21 -18.12
CA ALA A 251 4.63 -8.46 -19.26
C ALA A 251 6.12 -8.81 -19.50
N LEU A 252 6.91 -8.88 -18.43
CA LEU A 252 8.30 -9.30 -18.51
C LEU A 252 8.43 -10.77 -18.94
N GLY A 253 7.53 -11.65 -18.51
CA GLY A 253 7.47 -13.03 -18.95
C GLY A 253 7.16 -13.15 -20.45
N ALA A 254 6.23 -12.34 -20.96
CA ALA A 254 5.94 -12.27 -22.39
C ALA A 254 7.16 -11.80 -23.21
N ALA A 255 7.92 -10.84 -22.70
CA ALA A 255 9.11 -10.33 -23.36
C ALA A 255 10.30 -11.30 -23.28
N ALA A 256 10.60 -11.83 -22.09
CA ALA A 256 11.76 -12.68 -21.85
C ALA A 256 11.69 -14.02 -22.60
N PHE A 257 10.51 -14.59 -22.76
CA PHE A 257 10.29 -15.89 -23.41
C PHE A 257 9.70 -15.79 -24.82
N GLY A 258 9.71 -14.59 -25.43
CA GLY A 258 9.15 -14.37 -26.76
C GLY A 258 9.80 -15.21 -27.86
N VAL A 259 11.10 -15.50 -27.76
CA VAL A 259 11.84 -16.35 -28.72
C VAL A 259 11.75 -17.85 -28.40
N ALA A 260 11.30 -18.23 -27.21
CA ALA A 260 11.23 -19.63 -26.77
C ALA A 260 9.98 -20.39 -27.30
N GLY A 261 9.11 -19.68 -28.03
CA GLY A 261 7.87 -20.23 -28.57
C GLY A 261 6.64 -19.91 -27.72
N LEU A 262 5.50 -19.83 -28.39
CA LEU A 262 4.24 -19.36 -27.82
C LEU A 262 3.79 -20.11 -26.56
N GLU A 263 4.04 -21.42 -26.50
CA GLU A 263 3.65 -22.25 -25.34
C GLU A 263 4.45 -21.87 -24.07
N ILE A 264 5.76 -21.73 -24.21
CA ILE A 264 6.64 -21.35 -23.07
C ILE A 264 6.37 -19.92 -22.65
N GLN A 265 6.21 -19.02 -23.62
CA GLN A 265 5.86 -17.63 -23.39
C GLN A 265 4.53 -17.53 -22.60
N LEU A 266 3.51 -18.28 -22.99
CA LEU A 266 2.23 -18.30 -22.30
C LEU A 266 2.34 -18.84 -20.86
N LYS A 267 3.15 -19.90 -20.65
CA LYS A 267 3.44 -20.42 -19.31
C LYS A 267 4.14 -19.39 -18.43
N ALA A 268 5.10 -18.62 -18.97
CA ALA A 268 5.76 -17.54 -18.24
C ALA A 268 4.81 -16.38 -17.90
N VAL A 269 3.85 -16.06 -18.77
CA VAL A 269 2.83 -15.03 -18.50
C VAL A 269 1.88 -15.45 -17.39
N ILE A 270 1.44 -16.71 -17.36
CA ILE A 270 0.49 -17.18 -16.33
C ILE A 270 1.14 -17.57 -15.01
N ALA A 271 2.45 -17.82 -14.97
CA ALA A 271 3.15 -18.23 -13.75
C ALA A 271 2.94 -17.27 -12.56
N PRO A 272 3.13 -15.94 -12.70
CA PRO A 272 2.85 -15.00 -11.60
C PRO A 272 1.39 -15.04 -11.15
N MET A 273 0.45 -15.22 -12.06
CA MET A 273 -0.99 -15.32 -11.73
C MET A 273 -1.28 -16.58 -10.91
N LEU A 274 -0.63 -17.71 -11.24
CA LEU A 274 -0.78 -18.98 -10.52
C LEU A 274 -0.14 -18.93 -9.13
N ILE A 275 1.05 -18.32 -8.99
CA ILE A 275 1.69 -18.11 -7.68
C ILE A 275 0.78 -17.28 -6.79
N ALA A 276 0.24 -16.20 -7.32
CA ALA A 276 -0.72 -15.35 -6.61
C ALA A 276 -2.00 -16.11 -6.22
N ALA A 277 -2.56 -16.91 -7.12
CA ALA A 277 -3.76 -17.72 -6.86
C ALA A 277 -3.54 -18.77 -5.76
N VAL A 278 -2.42 -19.47 -5.79
CA VAL A 278 -2.07 -20.45 -4.72
C VAL A 278 -1.80 -19.71 -3.40
N GLY A 279 -1.21 -18.53 -3.46
CA GLY A 279 -1.04 -17.65 -2.29
C GLY A 279 -2.36 -17.36 -1.57
N VAL A 280 -3.47 -17.20 -2.28
CA VAL A 280 -4.81 -17.03 -1.69
C VAL A 280 -5.20 -18.23 -0.83
N PHE A 281 -5.09 -19.47 -1.36
CA PHE A 281 -5.47 -20.66 -0.62
C PHE A 281 -4.60 -20.87 0.62
N LEU A 282 -3.31 -20.61 0.52
CA LEU A 282 -2.38 -20.78 1.62
C LEU A 282 -2.47 -19.63 2.66
N SER A 283 -2.83 -18.43 2.24
CA SER A 283 -3.20 -17.35 3.16
C SER A 283 -4.45 -17.69 3.95
N LEU A 284 -5.45 -18.31 3.33
CA LEU A 284 -6.64 -18.80 4.04
C LEU A 284 -6.31 -19.80 5.13
N LEU A 285 -5.40 -20.76 4.86
CA LEU A 285 -4.93 -21.69 5.89
C LEU A 285 -4.27 -20.93 7.05
N GLY A 286 -3.41 -19.96 6.76
CA GLY A 286 -2.78 -19.13 7.79
C GLY A 286 -3.78 -18.36 8.65
N ILE A 287 -4.83 -17.80 8.05
CA ILE A 287 -5.89 -17.07 8.77
C ILE A 287 -6.58 -17.98 9.81
N PHE A 288 -6.82 -19.24 9.49
CA PHE A 288 -7.43 -20.18 10.44
C PHE A 288 -6.49 -20.64 11.57
N LEU A 289 -5.18 -20.46 11.42
CA LEU A 289 -4.19 -20.82 12.45
C LEU A 289 -4.06 -19.77 13.54
N VAL A 290 -4.48 -18.53 13.29
CA VAL A 290 -4.41 -17.44 14.28
C VAL A 290 -5.38 -17.68 15.42
N ARG A 291 -4.84 -17.91 16.63
CA ARG A 291 -5.59 -18.16 17.88
C ARG A 291 -4.80 -17.65 19.07
N THR A 292 -5.48 -17.17 20.09
CA THR A 292 -4.87 -16.77 21.37
C THR A 292 -5.59 -17.38 22.58
N LYS A 293 -5.08 -17.09 23.77
CA LYS A 293 -5.63 -17.54 25.05
C LYS A 293 -5.91 -16.33 25.93
N GLU A 294 -6.82 -16.48 26.89
CA GLU A 294 -7.06 -15.46 27.92
C GLU A 294 -5.77 -15.24 28.74
N GLY A 295 -5.47 -13.98 29.06
CA GLY A 295 -4.24 -13.60 29.75
C GLY A 295 -2.97 -13.68 28.90
N ALA A 296 -3.08 -13.75 27.57
CA ALA A 296 -1.93 -13.73 26.67
C ALA A 296 -1.16 -12.41 26.80
N THR A 297 0.17 -12.52 26.81
CA THR A 297 1.06 -11.34 26.77
C THR A 297 1.10 -10.77 25.35
N MET A 298 1.55 -9.51 25.20
CA MET A 298 1.80 -8.90 23.90
C MET A 298 2.67 -9.80 23.00
N LYS A 299 3.70 -10.41 23.56
CA LYS A 299 4.57 -11.34 22.85
C LYS A 299 3.85 -12.59 22.35
N ASP A 300 2.88 -13.11 23.12
CA ASP A 300 2.07 -14.27 22.73
C ASP A 300 1.11 -13.90 21.59
N LEU A 301 0.52 -12.70 21.66
CA LEU A 301 -0.35 -12.15 20.61
C LEU A 301 0.41 -11.95 19.29
N LEU A 302 1.56 -11.29 19.33
CA LEU A 302 2.45 -11.13 18.16
C LEU A 302 2.86 -12.49 17.57
N ARG A 303 3.23 -13.44 18.44
CA ARG A 303 3.58 -14.79 18.00
C ARG A 303 2.41 -15.51 17.31
N SER A 304 1.19 -15.35 17.81
CA SER A 304 0.00 -15.94 17.20
C SER A 304 -0.23 -15.44 15.78
N LEU A 305 -0.11 -14.14 15.53
CA LEU A 305 -0.23 -13.55 14.19
C LEU A 305 0.94 -13.99 13.30
N SER A 306 2.17 -13.96 13.82
CA SER A 306 3.37 -14.37 13.09
C SER A 306 3.36 -15.84 12.67
N VAL A 307 2.75 -16.73 13.45
CA VAL A 307 2.59 -18.15 13.08
C VAL A 307 1.76 -18.28 11.80
N GLY A 308 0.64 -17.56 11.70
CA GLY A 308 -0.21 -17.59 10.51
C GLY A 308 0.52 -17.13 9.26
N THR A 309 1.22 -15.98 9.34
CA THR A 309 1.96 -15.40 8.21
C THR A 309 3.16 -16.25 7.80
N ASN A 310 3.96 -16.73 8.77
CA ASN A 310 5.15 -17.54 8.48
C ASN A 310 4.80 -18.92 7.91
N VAL A 311 3.78 -19.59 8.45
CA VAL A 311 3.32 -20.86 7.90
C VAL A 311 2.82 -20.68 6.46
N SER A 312 2.04 -19.62 6.19
CA SER A 312 1.62 -19.30 4.82
C SER A 312 2.82 -19.09 3.90
N ALA A 313 3.82 -18.31 4.32
CA ALA A 313 5.02 -18.03 3.52
C ALA A 313 5.81 -19.33 3.21
N ILE A 314 6.01 -20.20 4.18
CA ILE A 314 6.71 -21.48 4.00
C ILE A 314 5.95 -22.38 3.03
N LEU A 315 4.63 -22.48 3.19
CA LEU A 315 3.80 -23.31 2.29
C LEU A 315 3.77 -22.73 0.87
N ILE A 316 3.74 -21.41 0.71
CA ILE A 316 3.82 -20.75 -0.61
C ILE A 316 5.17 -21.03 -1.25
N ALA A 317 6.27 -20.93 -0.51
CA ALA A 317 7.59 -21.29 -1.00
C ALA A 317 7.63 -22.73 -1.51
N ALA A 318 7.12 -23.70 -0.75
CA ALA A 318 7.04 -25.09 -1.16
C ALA A 318 6.14 -25.30 -2.38
N ALA A 319 4.96 -24.68 -2.41
CA ALA A 319 4.01 -24.78 -3.52
C ALA A 319 4.58 -24.18 -4.82
N THR A 320 5.41 -23.14 -4.72
CA THR A 320 6.04 -22.52 -5.90
C THR A 320 6.96 -23.48 -6.64
N PHE A 321 7.74 -24.31 -5.94
CA PHE A 321 8.54 -25.35 -6.58
C PHE A 321 7.67 -26.31 -7.41
N CYS A 322 6.53 -26.73 -6.86
CA CYS A 322 5.59 -27.60 -7.57
C CYS A 322 4.98 -26.89 -8.80
N ILE A 323 4.54 -25.63 -8.65
CA ILE A 323 3.91 -24.86 -9.74
C ILE A 323 4.90 -24.69 -10.90
N LEU A 324 6.09 -24.16 -10.63
CA LEU A 324 7.08 -23.86 -11.68
C LEU A 324 7.63 -25.13 -12.32
N TYR A 325 7.79 -26.22 -11.55
CA TYR A 325 8.14 -27.53 -12.10
C TYR A 325 7.06 -28.06 -13.05
N LEU A 326 5.78 -28.01 -12.66
CA LEU A 326 4.66 -28.48 -13.48
C LEU A 326 4.44 -27.64 -14.74
N LEU A 327 4.78 -26.35 -14.69
CA LEU A 327 4.73 -25.46 -15.85
C LEU A 327 5.88 -25.73 -16.83
N ASP A 328 6.93 -26.42 -16.39
CA ASP A 328 8.12 -26.75 -17.20
C ASP A 328 8.73 -25.48 -17.85
N ILE A 329 8.88 -24.43 -17.05
CA ILE A 329 9.52 -23.18 -17.48
C ILE A 329 11.04 -23.37 -17.40
N GLN A 330 11.75 -22.84 -18.38
CA GLN A 330 13.21 -22.82 -18.38
C GLN A 330 13.74 -22.19 -17.07
N ASN A 331 14.68 -22.87 -16.43
CA ASN A 331 15.26 -22.48 -15.14
C ASN A 331 14.22 -22.33 -13.99
N TRP A 332 13.20 -23.21 -13.97
CA TRP A 332 12.15 -23.22 -12.94
C TRP A 332 12.71 -23.22 -11.50
N LEU A 333 13.86 -23.89 -11.30
CA LEU A 333 14.52 -23.95 -9.99
C LEU A 333 15.04 -22.56 -9.56
N GLY A 334 15.71 -21.85 -10.46
CA GLY A 334 16.20 -20.50 -10.21
C GLY A 334 15.04 -19.50 -9.94
N LEU A 335 13.96 -19.62 -10.70
CA LEU A 335 12.74 -18.82 -10.47
C LEU A 335 12.09 -19.14 -9.13
N SER A 336 12.12 -20.40 -8.68
CA SER A 336 11.63 -20.78 -7.34
C SER A 336 12.46 -20.12 -6.24
N PHE A 337 13.78 -20.05 -6.38
CA PHE A 337 14.64 -19.32 -5.46
C PHE A 337 14.42 -17.81 -5.51
N SER A 338 14.02 -17.25 -6.65
CA SER A 338 13.61 -15.85 -6.76
C SER A 338 12.36 -15.55 -5.91
N VAL A 339 11.35 -16.44 -5.90
CA VAL A 339 10.19 -16.33 -5.00
C VAL A 339 10.61 -16.36 -3.54
N ILE A 340 11.51 -17.30 -3.17
CA ILE A 340 12.01 -17.38 -1.79
C ILE A 340 12.74 -16.09 -1.40
N ALA A 341 13.55 -15.53 -2.30
CA ALA A 341 14.23 -14.26 -2.04
C ALA A 341 13.24 -13.11 -1.75
N GLY A 342 12.13 -13.05 -2.51
CA GLY A 342 11.05 -12.09 -2.25
C GLY A 342 10.34 -12.32 -0.91
N LEU A 343 9.96 -13.57 -0.62
CA LEU A 343 9.33 -13.94 0.67
C LEU A 343 10.26 -13.64 1.85
N ALA A 344 11.53 -14.01 1.75
CA ALA A 344 12.52 -13.75 2.80
C ALA A 344 12.74 -12.25 3.01
N ALA A 345 12.79 -11.46 1.93
CA ALA A 345 12.88 -10.01 2.02
C ALA A 345 11.69 -9.42 2.77
N GLY A 346 10.47 -9.87 2.50
CA GLY A 346 9.27 -9.43 3.23
C GLY A 346 9.35 -9.71 4.73
N VAL A 347 9.78 -10.92 5.10
CA VAL A 347 9.95 -11.31 6.51
C VAL A 347 11.04 -10.48 7.20
N ILE A 348 12.20 -10.30 6.56
CA ILE A 348 13.32 -9.54 7.14
C ILE A 348 12.94 -8.06 7.32
N ILE A 349 12.28 -7.45 6.33
CA ILE A 349 11.83 -6.05 6.42
C ILE A 349 10.80 -5.90 7.54
N GLY A 350 9.84 -6.84 7.65
CA GLY A 350 8.87 -6.85 8.73
C GLY A 350 9.53 -6.90 10.10
N GLN A 351 10.47 -7.81 10.30
CA GLN A 351 11.22 -7.93 11.55
C GLN A 351 12.09 -6.71 11.85
N ALA A 352 12.72 -6.12 10.83
CA ALA A 352 13.49 -4.89 10.98
C ALA A 352 12.60 -3.72 11.40
N THR A 353 11.42 -3.59 10.79
CA THR A 353 10.43 -2.57 11.16
C THR A 353 9.96 -2.77 12.59
N GLU A 354 9.60 -4.00 12.98
CA GLU A 354 9.22 -4.32 14.37
C GLU A 354 10.35 -3.92 15.36
N TYR A 355 11.60 -4.27 15.06
CA TYR A 355 12.74 -3.92 15.91
C TYR A 355 12.91 -2.41 16.13
N TYR A 356 12.69 -1.59 15.09
CA TYR A 356 12.86 -0.14 15.17
C TYR A 356 11.64 0.60 15.69
N THR A 357 10.44 0.03 15.60
CA THR A 357 9.18 0.71 15.94
C THR A 357 8.52 0.19 17.22
N SER A 358 8.70 -1.07 17.60
CA SER A 358 8.05 -1.61 18.80
C SER A 358 8.71 -1.15 20.09
N HIS A 359 7.90 -0.81 21.10
CA HIS A 359 8.36 -0.43 22.45
C HIS A 359 9.06 -1.56 23.21
N SER A 360 8.93 -2.81 22.74
CA SER A 360 9.65 -3.95 23.30
C SER A 360 11.17 -3.88 23.08
N TYR A 361 11.64 -3.02 22.17
CA TYR A 361 13.04 -2.93 21.78
C TYR A 361 13.69 -1.58 22.13
N LYS A 362 15.02 -1.62 22.30
CA LYS A 362 15.83 -0.46 22.71
C LYS A 362 15.69 0.80 21.82
N PRO A 363 15.53 0.72 20.48
CA PRO A 363 15.42 1.94 19.67
C PRO A 363 14.27 2.84 20.11
N THR A 364 13.09 2.28 20.30
CA THR A 364 11.87 2.99 20.74
C THR A 364 11.97 3.40 22.21
N GLN A 365 12.45 2.52 23.10
CA GLN A 365 12.66 2.85 24.52
C GLN A 365 13.56 4.07 24.71
N LYS A 366 14.59 4.24 23.87
CA LYS A 366 15.46 5.41 23.91
C LYS A 366 14.79 6.71 23.44
N ILE A 367 13.73 6.62 22.66
CA ILE A 367 12.91 7.78 22.31
C ILE A 367 12.05 8.17 23.51
N SER A 368 11.43 7.18 24.17
CA SER A 368 10.68 7.39 25.43
C SER A 368 11.56 8.03 26.52
N GLU A 369 12.80 7.53 26.70
CA GLU A 369 13.77 8.09 27.64
C GLU A 369 14.08 9.57 27.34
N ALA A 370 14.20 9.93 26.06
CA ALA A 370 14.44 11.31 25.63
C ALA A 370 13.27 12.26 26.02
N GLY A 371 12.07 11.74 26.26
CA GLY A 371 10.92 12.47 26.78
C GLY A 371 11.18 13.16 28.12
N GLN A 372 12.07 12.60 28.96
CA GLN A 372 12.47 13.23 30.22
C GLN A 372 13.20 14.57 30.02
N THR A 373 13.82 14.76 28.85
CA THR A 373 14.53 16.01 28.52
C THR A 373 13.62 17.02 27.83
N GLY A 374 12.58 16.55 27.09
CA GLY A 374 11.59 17.40 26.45
C GLY A 374 11.29 17.03 25.00
N ALA A 375 10.30 17.72 24.40
CA ALA A 375 9.80 17.40 23.05
C ALA A 375 10.87 17.52 21.95
N ALA A 376 11.75 18.52 22.02
CA ALA A 376 12.80 18.71 21.01
C ALA A 376 13.74 17.49 20.91
N THR A 377 14.13 16.91 22.05
CA THR A 377 14.99 15.72 22.11
C THR A 377 14.27 14.48 21.62
N VAL A 378 12.97 14.34 21.87
CA VAL A 378 12.11 13.27 21.31
C VAL A 378 12.09 13.35 19.79
N ILE A 379 11.86 14.53 19.22
CA ILE A 379 11.82 14.75 17.77
C ILE A 379 13.17 14.40 17.14
N ILE A 380 14.27 14.96 17.65
CA ILE A 380 15.63 14.71 17.13
C ILE A 380 15.95 13.20 17.19
N LYS A 381 15.59 12.54 18.30
CA LYS A 381 15.89 11.12 18.51
C LYS A 381 15.10 10.25 17.54
N GLY A 382 13.84 10.54 17.31
CA GLY A 382 12.99 9.81 16.36
C GLY A 382 13.45 9.99 14.91
N ILE A 383 13.79 11.21 14.48
CA ILE A 383 14.38 11.48 13.16
C ILE A 383 15.66 10.64 12.99
N GLY A 384 16.58 10.72 13.94
CA GLY A 384 17.85 9.97 13.85
C GLY A 384 17.64 8.45 13.82
N ARG A 385 16.71 7.91 14.62
CA ARG A 385 16.36 6.48 14.61
C ARG A 385 15.69 6.05 13.32
N GLY A 386 14.76 6.86 12.82
CA GLY A 386 14.12 6.62 11.53
C GLY A 386 15.12 6.58 10.37
N MET A 387 16.08 7.51 10.32
CA MET A 387 17.16 7.50 9.31
C MET A 387 18.01 6.22 9.40
N ILE A 388 18.41 5.82 10.61
CA ILE A 388 19.20 4.58 10.80
C ILE A 388 18.40 3.34 10.39
N SER A 389 17.09 3.33 10.61
CA SER A 389 16.23 2.19 10.31
C SER A 389 16.14 1.85 8.82
N THR A 390 16.50 2.76 7.93
CA THR A 390 16.51 2.53 6.47
C THR A 390 17.58 1.51 6.04
N CYS A 391 18.62 1.32 6.84
CA CYS A 391 19.78 0.49 6.48
C CYS A 391 19.39 -0.95 6.16
N ILE A 392 18.65 -1.62 7.05
CA ILE A 392 18.29 -3.04 6.88
C ILE A 392 17.34 -3.23 5.68
N PRO A 393 16.23 -2.50 5.54
CA PRO A 393 15.34 -2.64 4.39
C PRO A 393 16.03 -2.37 3.04
N VAL A 394 16.87 -1.34 2.95
CA VAL A 394 17.58 -1.02 1.70
C VAL A 394 18.56 -2.13 1.31
N ILE A 395 19.36 -2.62 2.25
CA ILE A 395 20.28 -3.74 1.99
C ILE A 395 19.49 -5.00 1.63
N THR A 396 18.43 -5.30 2.34
CA THR A 396 17.59 -6.49 2.09
C THR A 396 17.00 -6.47 0.69
N ILE A 397 16.44 -5.34 0.25
CA ILE A 397 15.90 -5.21 -1.11
C ILE A 397 17.03 -5.30 -2.14
N GLY A 398 18.18 -4.66 -1.91
CA GLY A 398 19.33 -4.78 -2.81
C GLY A 398 19.81 -6.21 -2.96
N VAL A 399 19.91 -6.96 -1.87
CA VAL A 399 20.27 -8.39 -1.89
C VAL A 399 19.18 -9.21 -2.60
N ALA A 400 17.90 -8.96 -2.32
CA ALA A 400 16.80 -9.68 -2.97
C ALA A 400 16.79 -9.45 -4.49
N ILE A 401 17.01 -8.22 -4.95
CA ILE A 401 17.16 -7.89 -6.39
C ILE A 401 18.29 -8.69 -7.01
N MET A 402 19.48 -8.65 -6.42
CA MET A 402 20.64 -9.35 -6.96
C MET A 402 20.46 -10.87 -6.97
N LEU A 403 19.97 -11.44 -5.87
CA LEU A 403 19.72 -12.89 -5.80
C LEU A 403 18.67 -13.33 -6.81
N SER A 404 17.54 -12.61 -6.89
CA SER A 404 16.46 -12.93 -7.83
C SER A 404 16.93 -12.86 -9.28
N TYR A 405 17.70 -11.83 -9.60
CA TYR A 405 18.29 -11.65 -10.93
C TYR A 405 19.25 -12.81 -11.28
N LEU A 406 20.19 -13.11 -10.40
CA LEU A 406 21.19 -14.17 -10.63
C LEU A 406 20.59 -15.58 -10.66
N CYS A 407 19.63 -15.86 -9.77
CA CYS A 407 18.96 -17.15 -9.76
C CYS A 407 18.14 -17.37 -11.04
N ALA A 408 17.41 -16.34 -11.50
CA ALA A 408 16.55 -16.44 -12.67
C ALA A 408 17.34 -16.57 -13.98
N ASN A 409 18.50 -15.93 -14.10
CA ASN A 409 19.34 -16.01 -15.30
C ASN A 409 20.40 -17.15 -15.27
N GLY A 410 20.37 -18.02 -14.25
CA GLY A 410 21.31 -19.13 -14.12
C GLY A 410 22.74 -18.71 -13.74
N PHE A 411 22.89 -17.60 -13.02
CA PHE A 411 24.17 -17.00 -12.63
C PHE A 411 25.02 -16.51 -13.81
N ASP A 412 24.38 -16.19 -14.93
CA ASP A 412 25.07 -15.60 -16.08
C ASP A 412 25.34 -14.10 -15.85
N LEU A 413 26.59 -13.73 -15.78
CA LEU A 413 27.06 -12.35 -15.59
C LEU A 413 27.38 -11.64 -16.91
N SER A 414 27.10 -12.26 -18.04
CA SER A 414 27.46 -11.72 -19.36
C SER A 414 26.68 -10.48 -19.76
N MET A 415 25.57 -10.17 -19.05
CA MET A 415 24.63 -9.10 -19.41
C MET A 415 24.13 -9.18 -20.86
N SER A 416 24.07 -10.41 -21.40
CA SER A 416 23.46 -10.68 -22.70
C SER A 416 21.98 -10.30 -22.67
N SER A 417 21.38 -10.06 -23.82
CA SER A 417 19.97 -9.72 -23.94
C SER A 417 19.05 -10.73 -23.24
N GLU A 418 19.31 -12.02 -23.45
CA GLU A 418 18.54 -13.10 -22.86
C GLU A 418 18.74 -13.18 -21.34
N SER A 419 19.99 -13.12 -20.87
CA SER A 419 20.33 -13.09 -19.45
C SER A 419 19.68 -11.94 -18.72
N LEU A 420 19.70 -10.72 -19.31
CA LEU A 420 19.08 -9.54 -18.74
C LEU A 420 17.55 -9.68 -18.66
N ALA A 421 16.90 -10.16 -19.71
CA ALA A 421 15.45 -10.32 -19.73
C ALA A 421 14.97 -11.37 -18.71
N HIS A 422 15.65 -12.53 -18.62
CA HIS A 422 15.35 -13.56 -17.62
C HIS A 422 15.61 -13.06 -16.20
N GLY A 423 16.69 -12.31 -15.96
CA GLY A 423 17.00 -11.73 -14.67
C GLY A 423 15.94 -10.71 -14.20
N LEU A 424 15.46 -9.84 -15.10
CA LEU A 424 14.40 -8.89 -14.80
C LEU A 424 13.05 -9.59 -14.53
N TYR A 425 12.74 -10.64 -15.27
CA TYR A 425 11.60 -11.50 -14.98
C TYR A 425 11.70 -12.14 -13.58
N GLY A 426 12.89 -12.59 -13.17
CA GLY A 426 13.16 -13.11 -11.83
C GLY A 426 12.88 -12.09 -10.72
N ILE A 427 13.22 -10.82 -10.92
CA ILE A 427 12.91 -9.74 -9.97
C ILE A 427 11.38 -9.55 -9.86
N GLY A 428 10.67 -9.58 -10.99
CA GLY A 428 9.21 -9.54 -10.99
C GLY A 428 8.60 -10.74 -10.24
N ILE A 429 9.10 -11.94 -10.48
CA ILE A 429 8.69 -13.16 -9.75
C ILE A 429 8.94 -13.05 -8.23
N ALA A 430 10.03 -12.40 -7.81
CA ALA A 430 10.29 -12.14 -6.40
C ALA A 430 9.27 -11.15 -5.80
N ALA A 431 8.88 -10.12 -6.55
CA ALA A 431 7.83 -9.18 -6.13
C ALA A 431 6.48 -9.90 -5.94
N VAL A 432 6.09 -10.76 -6.89
CA VAL A 432 4.89 -11.61 -6.78
C VAL A 432 5.00 -12.57 -5.61
N GLY A 433 6.17 -13.18 -5.40
CA GLY A 433 6.45 -14.05 -4.27
C GLY A 433 6.22 -13.35 -2.94
N MET A 434 6.77 -12.15 -2.76
CA MET A 434 6.55 -11.32 -1.57
C MET A 434 5.05 -11.03 -1.36
N LEU A 435 4.34 -10.60 -2.40
CA LEU A 435 2.93 -10.25 -2.32
C LEU A 435 1.96 -11.45 -2.30
N SER A 436 2.44 -12.66 -2.53
CA SER A 436 1.60 -13.88 -2.48
C SER A 436 1.03 -14.16 -1.08
N THR A 437 1.63 -13.61 -0.01
CA THR A 437 1.12 -13.65 1.36
C THR A 437 0.09 -12.55 1.66
N LEU A 438 -0.24 -11.68 0.70
CA LEU A 438 -1.00 -10.47 0.95
C LEU A 438 -2.35 -10.73 1.63
N GLY A 439 -3.02 -11.83 1.30
CA GLY A 439 -4.32 -12.17 1.90
C GLY A 439 -4.29 -12.21 3.42
N ILE A 440 -3.25 -12.78 4.01
CA ILE A 440 -3.07 -12.82 5.47
C ILE A 440 -2.33 -11.58 6.00
N THR A 441 -1.35 -11.06 5.28
CA THR A 441 -0.60 -9.87 5.72
C THR A 441 -1.52 -8.66 5.84
N LEU A 442 -2.40 -8.44 4.86
CA LEU A 442 -3.39 -7.37 4.94
C LEU A 442 -4.45 -7.62 6.01
N ALA A 443 -4.74 -8.88 6.34
CA ALA A 443 -5.62 -9.20 7.46
C ALA A 443 -5.02 -8.74 8.80
N THR A 444 -3.71 -8.90 8.99
CA THR A 444 -3.00 -8.43 10.19
C THR A 444 -2.86 -6.90 10.23
N ASP A 445 -2.81 -6.25 9.09
CA ASP A 445 -2.68 -4.81 8.97
C ASP A 445 -4.04 -4.11 9.20
N ALA A 446 -5.09 -4.54 8.52
CA ALA A 446 -6.46 -4.02 8.69
C ALA A 446 -7.08 -4.31 10.07
N TYR A 447 -6.52 -5.25 10.81
CA TYR A 447 -6.87 -5.52 12.20
C TYR A 447 -6.61 -4.31 13.11
N GLY A 448 -5.51 -3.57 12.91
CA GLY A 448 -5.09 -2.44 13.75
C GLY A 448 -6.19 -1.39 13.92
N PRO A 449 -6.63 -0.72 12.84
CA PRO A 449 -7.68 0.30 12.90
C PRO A 449 -9.03 -0.21 13.47
N ILE A 450 -9.34 -1.51 13.30
CA ILE A 450 -10.54 -2.11 13.89
C ILE A 450 -10.40 -2.21 15.41
N ALA A 451 -9.21 -2.58 15.91
CA ALA A 451 -8.93 -2.71 17.32
C ALA A 451 -8.87 -1.34 18.01
N ASP A 452 -8.25 -0.34 17.37
CA ASP A 452 -8.18 1.03 17.84
C ASP A 452 -9.59 1.63 17.98
N ASN A 453 -10.39 1.61 16.94
CA ASN A 453 -11.79 2.04 16.99
C ASN A 453 -12.66 1.24 17.98
N ALA A 454 -12.30 -0.02 18.30
CA ALA A 454 -12.96 -0.77 19.37
C ALA A 454 -12.61 -0.20 20.75
N GLY A 455 -11.35 0.24 20.95
CA GLY A 455 -10.92 0.97 22.13
C GLY A 455 -11.68 2.27 22.31
N GLY A 456 -11.77 3.08 21.25
CA GLY A 456 -12.55 4.32 21.24
C GLY A 456 -14.04 4.10 21.56
N ASN A 457 -14.65 3.05 20.97
CA ASN A 457 -16.04 2.70 21.29
C ASN A 457 -16.21 2.25 22.73
N ALA A 458 -15.24 1.50 23.30
CA ALA A 458 -15.29 1.06 24.70
C ALA A 458 -15.20 2.23 25.66
N GLU A 459 -14.30 3.20 25.40
CA GLU A 459 -14.15 4.41 26.22
C GLU A 459 -15.38 5.30 26.16
N MET A 460 -15.82 5.68 24.94
CA MET A 460 -17.00 6.53 24.73
C MET A 460 -18.31 5.90 25.28
N SER A 461 -18.34 4.57 25.42
CA SER A 461 -19.50 3.82 25.96
C SER A 461 -19.37 3.50 27.45
N SER A 462 -18.26 3.89 28.10
CA SER A 462 -17.98 3.66 29.52
C SER A 462 -18.11 2.18 29.91
N LEU A 463 -17.48 1.27 29.17
CA LEU A 463 -17.60 -0.19 29.40
C LEU A 463 -16.80 -0.69 30.62
N GLY A 464 -15.99 0.16 31.24
CA GLY A 464 -15.20 -0.17 32.44
C GLY A 464 -13.75 -0.55 32.12
N GLU A 465 -12.91 -0.47 33.17
CA GLU A 465 -11.44 -0.60 33.05
C GLU A 465 -10.98 -1.97 32.50
N GLU A 466 -11.66 -3.06 32.85
CA GLU A 466 -11.29 -4.40 32.39
C GLU A 466 -11.44 -4.55 30.86
N VAL A 467 -12.53 -4.00 30.30
CA VAL A 467 -12.78 -4.02 28.86
C VAL A 467 -11.79 -3.10 28.16
N ARG A 468 -11.57 -1.90 28.73
CA ARG A 468 -10.57 -0.97 28.18
C ARG A 468 -9.18 -1.59 28.16
N HIS A 469 -8.75 -2.25 29.22
CA HIS A 469 -7.45 -2.95 29.25
C HIS A 469 -7.33 -4.02 28.15
N ARG A 470 -8.42 -4.78 27.88
CA ARG A 470 -8.41 -5.77 26.80
C ARG A 470 -8.37 -5.11 25.41
N THR A 471 -9.11 -4.03 25.19
CA THR A 471 -9.08 -3.30 23.92
C THR A 471 -7.76 -2.58 23.71
N ASP A 472 -7.14 -2.01 24.76
CA ASP A 472 -5.80 -1.41 24.68
C ASP A 472 -4.72 -2.45 24.32
N ALA A 473 -4.83 -3.67 24.83
CA ALA A 473 -3.93 -4.76 24.46
C ALA A 473 -4.11 -5.17 22.98
N LEU A 474 -5.33 -5.15 22.46
CA LEU A 474 -5.60 -5.38 21.05
C LEU A 474 -5.09 -4.24 20.18
N ASP A 475 -5.26 -2.98 20.58
CA ASP A 475 -4.77 -1.82 19.89
C ASP A 475 -3.23 -1.78 19.83
N ALA A 476 -2.54 -1.99 20.94
CA ALA A 476 -1.08 -2.05 20.99
C ALA A 476 -0.51 -3.14 20.06
N LEU A 477 -1.20 -4.29 19.93
CA LEU A 477 -0.88 -5.32 18.94
C LEU A 477 -1.08 -4.76 17.52
N GLY A 478 -2.19 -4.06 17.28
CA GLY A 478 -2.56 -3.45 16.01
C GLY A 478 -1.52 -2.46 15.51
N ASN A 479 -1.02 -1.59 16.37
CA ASN A 479 0.00 -0.60 16.02
C ASN A 479 1.33 -1.25 15.58
N THR A 480 1.74 -2.33 16.26
CA THR A 480 2.94 -3.07 15.88
C THR A 480 2.76 -3.79 14.54
N THR A 481 1.60 -4.40 14.30
CA THR A 481 1.33 -5.11 13.04
C THR A 481 1.14 -4.15 11.89
N ALA A 482 0.49 -3.00 12.08
CA ALA A 482 0.34 -1.96 11.07
C ALA A 482 1.70 -1.37 10.65
N ALA A 483 2.63 -1.13 11.60
CA ALA A 483 3.99 -0.70 11.24
C ALA A 483 4.72 -1.76 10.38
N THR A 484 4.59 -3.04 10.74
CA THR A 484 5.16 -4.16 9.99
C THR A 484 4.55 -4.28 8.59
N GLY A 485 3.24 -4.14 8.46
CA GLY A 485 2.51 -4.14 7.19
C GLY A 485 2.93 -2.99 6.27
N LYS A 486 3.14 -1.79 6.81
CA LYS A 486 3.68 -0.64 6.05
C LYS A 486 5.10 -0.91 5.54
N GLY A 487 5.97 -1.50 6.36
CA GLY A 487 7.30 -1.94 5.93
C GLY A 487 7.26 -2.95 4.77
N PHE A 488 6.37 -3.94 4.86
CA PHE A 488 6.11 -4.91 3.81
C PHE A 488 5.61 -4.24 2.52
N ALA A 489 4.63 -3.34 2.62
CA ALA A 489 4.07 -2.60 1.49
C ALA A 489 5.14 -1.78 0.76
N ILE A 490 6.00 -1.07 1.51
CA ILE A 490 7.10 -0.26 0.95
C ILE A 490 8.15 -1.15 0.26
N GLY A 491 8.52 -2.27 0.87
CA GLY A 491 9.48 -3.23 0.29
C GLY A 491 8.96 -3.87 -1.00
N SER A 492 7.69 -4.30 -1.01
CA SER A 492 7.07 -4.87 -2.22
C SER A 492 6.93 -3.85 -3.34
N ALA A 493 6.66 -2.58 -3.01
CA ALA A 493 6.62 -1.50 -3.98
C ALA A 493 7.96 -1.26 -4.67
N ALA A 494 9.08 -1.42 -3.96
CA ALA A 494 10.42 -1.27 -4.54
C ALA A 494 10.71 -2.35 -5.60
N LEU A 495 10.41 -3.61 -5.30
CA LEU A 495 10.56 -4.71 -6.27
C LEU A 495 9.61 -4.54 -7.47
N THR A 496 8.35 -4.18 -7.22
CA THR A 496 7.35 -3.95 -8.27
C THR A 496 7.75 -2.77 -9.16
N ALA A 497 8.25 -1.68 -8.60
CA ALA A 497 8.66 -0.51 -9.37
C ALA A 497 9.83 -0.82 -10.33
N LEU A 498 10.76 -1.71 -9.92
CA LEU A 498 11.83 -2.14 -10.81
C LEU A 498 11.31 -3.02 -11.97
N ALA A 499 10.34 -3.89 -11.70
CA ALA A 499 9.67 -4.65 -12.75
C ALA A 499 8.88 -3.74 -13.71
N LEU A 500 8.21 -2.71 -13.18
CA LEU A 500 7.52 -1.69 -14.00
C LEU A 500 8.47 -0.85 -14.84
N LEU A 501 9.66 -0.50 -14.31
CA LEU A 501 10.69 0.20 -15.07
C LEU A 501 11.14 -0.63 -16.29
N ALA A 502 11.33 -1.93 -16.11
CA ALA A 502 11.64 -2.82 -17.22
C ALA A 502 10.48 -2.93 -18.22
N SER A 503 9.23 -3.00 -17.74
CA SER A 503 8.02 -3.01 -18.57
C SER A 503 7.85 -1.70 -19.37
N TYR A 504 8.32 -0.56 -18.86
CA TYR A 504 8.33 0.71 -19.61
C TYR A 504 9.15 0.60 -20.89
N ILE A 505 10.29 -0.08 -20.85
CA ILE A 505 11.14 -0.29 -22.06
C ILE A 505 10.36 -1.10 -23.11
N GLU A 506 9.64 -2.14 -22.70
CA GLU A 506 8.81 -2.94 -23.61
C GLU A 506 7.66 -2.13 -24.23
N GLU A 507 7.03 -1.23 -23.47
CA GLU A 507 5.98 -0.35 -24.02
C GLU A 507 6.55 0.69 -25.00
N ILE A 508 7.75 1.24 -24.74
CA ILE A 508 8.45 2.09 -25.71
C ILE A 508 8.72 1.33 -27.00
N LYS A 509 9.13 0.05 -26.91
CA LYS A 509 9.31 -0.82 -28.07
C LYS A 509 8.04 -0.92 -28.92
N ILE A 510 6.90 -1.15 -28.28
CA ILE A 510 5.59 -1.23 -28.95
C ILE A 510 5.24 0.12 -29.59
N ALA A 511 5.41 1.22 -28.87
CA ALA A 511 5.10 2.55 -29.35
C ALA A 511 5.96 2.93 -30.58
N MET A 512 7.26 2.64 -30.56
CA MET A 512 8.17 2.86 -31.70
C MET A 512 7.79 1.97 -32.90
N THR A 513 7.41 0.71 -32.64
CA THR A 513 6.99 -0.21 -33.71
C THR A 513 5.72 0.31 -34.39
N ARG A 514 4.73 0.81 -33.63
CA ARG A 514 3.53 1.44 -34.19
C ARG A 514 3.83 2.70 -34.99
N ALA A 515 4.81 3.49 -34.53
CA ALA A 515 5.24 4.69 -35.21
C ALA A 515 6.14 4.40 -36.43
N GLY A 516 6.49 3.13 -36.69
CA GLY A 516 7.36 2.73 -37.79
C GLY A 516 8.81 3.22 -37.65
N VAL A 517 9.26 3.46 -36.41
CA VAL A 517 10.62 3.96 -36.15
C VAL A 517 11.62 2.82 -36.31
N MET A 518 12.62 3.05 -37.13
CA MET A 518 13.79 2.20 -37.27
C MET A 518 14.90 2.68 -36.34
N MET A 519 15.67 1.76 -35.77
CA MET A 519 16.75 2.08 -34.85
C MET A 519 18.03 1.32 -35.20
N GLU A 520 19.16 1.86 -34.83
CA GLU A 520 20.46 1.23 -34.98
C GLU A 520 20.73 0.33 -33.77
N ASN A 521 21.01 -0.94 -33.99
CA ASN A 521 21.33 -1.90 -32.92
C ASN A 521 22.79 -1.69 -32.43
N VAL A 522 23.19 -2.42 -31.40
CA VAL A 522 24.56 -2.36 -30.83
C VAL A 522 25.64 -2.69 -31.87
N LYS A 523 25.30 -3.41 -32.97
CA LYS A 523 26.22 -3.80 -34.03
C LYS A 523 26.29 -2.77 -35.18
N GLY A 524 25.51 -1.70 -35.10
CA GLY A 524 25.43 -0.67 -36.16
C GLY A 524 24.51 -1.04 -37.34
N GLU A 525 23.63 -2.04 -37.18
CA GLU A 525 22.65 -2.45 -38.17
C GLU A 525 21.31 -1.75 -37.93
N LEU A 526 20.66 -1.30 -39.01
CA LEU A 526 19.33 -0.68 -38.93
C LEU A 526 18.27 -1.80 -38.80
N ILE A 527 17.58 -1.84 -37.66
CA ILE A 527 16.56 -2.84 -37.35
C ILE A 527 15.22 -2.20 -37.02
N SER A 528 14.14 -2.94 -37.14
CA SER A 528 12.84 -2.54 -36.56
C SER A 528 12.90 -2.51 -35.05
N ALA A 529 12.19 -1.56 -34.43
CA ALA A 529 12.05 -1.54 -32.97
C ALA A 529 11.47 -2.87 -32.44
N ALA A 530 10.65 -3.57 -33.22
CA ALA A 530 10.10 -4.88 -32.86
C ALA A 530 11.17 -5.97 -32.64
N ASP A 531 12.27 -5.89 -33.39
CA ASP A 531 13.36 -6.88 -33.35
C ASP A 531 14.47 -6.49 -32.36
N ALA A 532 14.38 -5.28 -31.78
CA ALA A 532 15.39 -4.76 -30.88
C ALA A 532 15.27 -5.40 -29.48
N ASN A 533 16.40 -5.53 -28.83
CA ASN A 533 16.51 -6.01 -27.45
C ASN A 533 16.80 -4.85 -26.46
N ILE A 534 16.78 -5.12 -25.16
CA ILE A 534 17.02 -4.09 -24.13
C ILE A 534 18.38 -3.39 -24.32
N PRO A 535 19.52 -4.08 -24.53
CA PRO A 535 20.79 -3.42 -24.86
C PRO A 535 20.74 -2.49 -26.06
N ASP A 536 20.00 -2.84 -27.12
CA ASP A 536 19.83 -1.99 -28.30
C ASP A 536 19.10 -0.69 -27.94
N PHE A 537 18.02 -0.77 -27.15
CA PHE A 537 17.30 0.40 -26.64
C PHE A 537 18.19 1.27 -25.73
N MET A 538 18.94 0.64 -24.83
CA MET A 538 19.86 1.36 -23.94
C MET A 538 20.91 2.15 -24.75
N ASN A 539 21.43 1.53 -25.81
CA ASN A 539 22.39 2.19 -26.71
C ASN A 539 21.75 3.30 -27.55
N PHE A 540 20.61 3.03 -28.17
CA PHE A 540 19.90 3.98 -29.02
C PHE A 540 19.52 5.25 -28.24
N PHE A 541 18.95 5.14 -27.06
CA PHE A 541 18.57 6.26 -26.20
C PHE A 541 19.74 6.79 -25.37
N GLN A 542 20.93 6.21 -25.49
CA GLN A 542 22.11 6.57 -24.69
C GLN A 542 21.83 6.58 -23.19
N VAL A 543 21.15 5.54 -22.68
CA VAL A 543 20.78 5.40 -21.27
C VAL A 543 22.01 5.00 -20.47
N ASN A 544 22.79 5.98 -20.09
CA ASN A 544 23.97 5.81 -19.25
C ASN A 544 24.13 6.98 -18.28
N LEU A 545 24.89 6.80 -17.22
CA LEU A 545 25.07 7.81 -16.18
C LEU A 545 25.80 9.08 -16.64
N MET A 546 26.44 9.07 -17.81
CA MET A 546 27.08 10.27 -18.38
C MET A 546 26.11 11.11 -19.21
N ASN A 547 24.93 10.59 -19.53
CA ASN A 547 23.92 11.34 -20.26
C ASN A 547 23.23 12.35 -19.32
N PRO A 548 23.33 13.67 -19.60
CA PRO A 548 22.70 14.69 -18.74
C PRO A 548 21.19 14.51 -18.57
N LYS A 549 20.48 14.00 -19.59
CA LYS A 549 19.03 13.74 -19.52
C LYS A 549 18.71 12.71 -18.44
N VAL A 550 19.52 11.65 -18.31
CA VAL A 550 19.37 10.61 -17.29
C VAL A 550 19.61 11.19 -15.89
N ILE A 551 20.71 11.97 -15.73
CA ILE A 551 21.05 12.59 -14.45
C ILE A 551 19.98 13.59 -14.01
N VAL A 552 19.54 14.48 -14.91
CA VAL A 552 18.49 15.45 -14.62
C VAL A 552 17.17 14.74 -14.30
N GLY A 553 16.82 13.72 -15.07
CA GLY A 553 15.67 12.85 -14.76
C GLY A 553 15.75 12.27 -13.34
N ALA A 554 16.90 11.70 -12.96
CA ALA A 554 17.10 11.13 -11.63
C ALA A 554 16.97 12.18 -10.52
N PHE A 555 17.50 13.38 -10.70
CA PHE A 555 17.32 14.48 -9.75
C PHE A 555 15.86 14.89 -9.63
N VAL A 556 15.13 14.99 -10.75
CA VAL A 556 13.69 15.29 -10.72
C VAL A 556 12.90 14.19 -10.04
N GLY A 557 13.25 12.92 -10.23
CA GLY A 557 12.60 11.79 -9.54
C GLY A 557 12.80 11.81 -8.05
N ALA A 558 14.04 12.02 -7.59
CA ALA A 558 14.34 12.16 -6.17
C ALA A 558 13.64 13.40 -5.57
N MET A 559 13.71 14.53 -6.26
CA MET A 559 13.02 15.77 -5.86
C MET A 559 11.49 15.55 -5.77
N ALA A 560 10.88 14.83 -6.71
CA ALA A 560 9.45 14.57 -6.71
C ALA A 560 8.97 13.87 -5.43
N ALA A 561 9.75 12.92 -4.90
CA ALA A 561 9.45 12.27 -3.64
C ALA A 561 9.44 13.26 -2.45
N PHE A 562 10.46 14.11 -2.36
CA PHE A 562 10.54 15.14 -1.29
C PHE A 562 9.46 16.22 -1.44
N LEU A 563 9.23 16.71 -2.68
CA LEU A 563 8.20 17.70 -2.98
C LEU A 563 6.82 17.18 -2.57
N PHE A 564 6.52 15.94 -2.97
CA PHE A 564 5.25 15.29 -2.62
C PHE A 564 5.06 15.16 -1.11
N CYS A 565 6.10 14.72 -0.39
CA CYS A 565 6.06 14.65 1.09
C CYS A 565 5.86 16.01 1.72
N GLY A 566 6.60 17.02 1.29
CA GLY A 566 6.46 18.38 1.83
C GLY A 566 5.04 18.90 1.66
N MET A 567 4.47 18.72 0.46
CA MET A 567 3.10 19.16 0.16
C MET A 567 2.04 18.43 0.99
N THR A 568 2.18 17.10 1.15
CA THR A 568 1.22 16.32 1.95
C THR A 568 1.33 16.61 3.43
N MET A 569 2.53 16.84 3.96
CA MET A 569 2.74 17.27 5.35
C MET A 569 2.13 18.65 5.62
N GLU A 570 2.39 19.64 4.75
CA GLU A 570 1.78 20.96 4.87
C GLU A 570 0.25 20.91 4.74
N ALA A 571 -0.27 20.03 3.89
CA ALA A 571 -1.70 19.79 3.72
C ALA A 571 -2.34 19.29 5.03
N VAL A 572 -1.69 18.31 5.69
CA VAL A 572 -2.11 17.85 7.02
C VAL A 572 -2.08 18.99 8.02
N GLY A 573 -1.00 19.78 8.05
CA GLY A 573 -0.88 20.93 8.96
C GLY A 573 -2.01 21.96 8.80
N ARG A 574 -2.32 22.34 7.53
CA ARG A 574 -3.43 23.27 7.23
C ARG A 574 -4.81 22.70 7.60
N ALA A 575 -5.01 21.41 7.41
CA ALA A 575 -6.25 20.75 7.78
C ALA A 575 -6.40 20.61 9.30
N ALA A 576 -5.31 20.26 10.00
CA ALA A 576 -5.25 20.15 11.45
C ALA A 576 -5.50 21.50 12.14
N GLU A 577 -4.95 22.59 11.61
CA GLU A 577 -5.21 23.94 12.15
C GLU A 577 -6.71 24.26 12.19
N LYS A 578 -7.45 23.94 11.13
CA LYS A 578 -8.91 24.14 11.10
C LYS A 578 -9.63 23.29 12.14
N MET A 579 -9.17 22.07 12.36
CA MET A 579 -9.72 21.17 13.36
C MET A 579 -9.46 21.69 14.79
N VAL A 580 -8.21 22.06 15.08
CA VAL A 580 -7.82 22.67 16.37
C VAL A 580 -8.68 23.88 16.69
N GLN A 581 -8.90 24.77 15.72
CA GLN A 581 -9.74 25.95 15.91
C GLN A 581 -11.20 25.57 16.21
N GLU A 582 -11.75 24.56 15.55
CA GLU A 582 -13.12 24.10 15.78
C GLU A 582 -13.27 23.44 17.16
N VAL A 583 -12.35 22.58 17.58
CA VAL A 583 -12.39 21.96 18.90
C VAL A 583 -12.31 23.02 20.01
N ARG A 584 -11.39 23.99 19.88
CA ARG A 584 -11.30 25.14 20.80
C ARG A 584 -12.58 25.97 20.82
N ARG A 585 -13.22 26.21 19.66
CA ARG A 585 -14.49 26.91 19.57
C ARG A 585 -15.58 26.18 20.35
N GLN A 586 -15.71 24.86 20.14
CA GLN A 586 -16.73 24.07 20.83
C GLN A 586 -16.51 24.06 22.34
N PHE A 587 -15.27 23.93 22.83
CA PHE A 587 -14.98 23.99 24.27
C PHE A 587 -15.31 25.34 24.90
N ARG A 588 -15.28 26.45 24.16
CA ARG A 588 -15.65 27.79 24.65
C ARG A 588 -17.14 28.07 24.55
N GLU A 589 -17.80 27.61 23.49
CA GLU A 589 -19.16 28.06 23.15
C GLU A 589 -20.24 27.04 23.60
N ILE A 590 -19.93 25.76 23.71
CA ILE A 590 -20.89 24.76 24.18
C ILE A 590 -20.76 24.62 25.69
N ALA A 591 -21.76 25.16 26.41
CA ALA A 591 -21.79 25.08 27.87
C ALA A 591 -21.85 23.66 28.37
N GLY A 592 -21.04 23.36 29.39
CA GLY A 592 -21.03 22.03 30.03
C GLY A 592 -20.31 20.92 29.27
N ILE A 593 -19.61 21.25 28.16
CA ILE A 593 -18.91 20.21 27.37
C ILE A 593 -17.76 19.56 28.16
N LEU A 594 -16.94 20.36 28.84
CA LEU A 594 -15.82 19.88 29.65
C LEU A 594 -16.29 19.18 30.95
N GLU A 595 -17.43 19.53 31.46
CA GLU A 595 -18.08 18.91 32.63
C GLU A 595 -18.86 17.64 32.26
N GLY A 596 -18.94 17.29 30.96
CA GLY A 596 -19.65 16.10 30.48
C GLY A 596 -21.17 16.22 30.45
N THR A 597 -21.72 17.41 30.64
CA THR A 597 -23.17 17.68 30.59
C THR A 597 -23.63 18.24 29.24
N GLY A 598 -22.71 18.83 28.47
CA GLY A 598 -22.94 19.30 27.12
C GLY A 598 -22.63 18.20 26.09
N THR A 599 -23.28 18.25 24.92
CA THR A 599 -23.02 17.30 23.81
C THR A 599 -22.16 17.97 22.74
N PRO A 600 -20.99 17.41 22.37
CA PRO A 600 -20.18 17.90 21.27
C PRO A 600 -20.89 17.80 19.92
N ASP A 601 -20.59 18.72 19.03
CA ASP A 601 -20.98 18.63 17.62
C ASP A 601 -19.94 17.84 16.82
N TYR A 602 -19.99 16.51 16.92
CA TYR A 602 -19.11 15.61 16.20
C TYR A 602 -19.25 15.74 14.67
N GLY A 603 -20.47 16.03 14.19
CA GLY A 603 -20.74 16.14 12.75
C GLY A 603 -19.96 17.28 12.11
N ARG A 604 -19.78 18.38 12.81
CA ARG A 604 -19.01 19.52 12.34
C ARG A 604 -17.53 19.21 12.15
N CYS A 605 -16.93 18.46 13.06
CA CYS A 605 -15.54 18.00 12.94
C CYS A 605 -15.35 17.07 11.74
N VAL A 606 -16.26 16.12 11.53
CA VAL A 606 -16.26 15.22 10.34
C VAL A 606 -16.37 16.05 9.05
N GLU A 607 -17.24 17.05 9.01
CA GLU A 607 -17.40 17.92 7.84
C GLU A 607 -16.12 18.71 7.52
N ILE A 608 -15.47 19.29 8.53
CA ILE A 608 -14.25 20.10 8.37
C ILE A 608 -13.12 19.21 7.84
N SER A 609 -12.85 18.04 8.43
CA SER A 609 -11.84 17.10 7.96
C SER A 609 -12.13 16.64 6.52
N THR A 610 -13.40 16.33 6.21
CA THR A 610 -13.79 15.93 4.86
C THR A 610 -13.48 17.00 3.83
N ARG A 611 -13.90 18.24 4.08
CA ARG A 611 -13.67 19.36 3.15
C ARG A 611 -12.19 19.67 2.98
N ALA A 612 -11.44 19.67 4.08
CA ALA A 612 -10.01 19.94 4.06
C ALA A 612 -9.28 18.85 3.24
N ALA A 613 -9.53 17.58 3.51
CA ALA A 613 -8.92 16.47 2.80
C ALA A 613 -9.21 16.53 1.29
N GLN A 614 -10.46 16.77 0.90
CA GLN A 614 -10.87 16.86 -0.51
C GLN A 614 -10.17 18.00 -1.25
N HIS A 615 -9.95 19.13 -0.60
CA HIS A 615 -9.27 20.29 -1.19
C HIS A 615 -7.75 20.05 -1.29
N GLU A 616 -7.15 19.57 -0.21
CA GLU A 616 -5.70 19.47 -0.07
C GLU A 616 -5.08 18.29 -0.86
N MET A 617 -5.83 17.21 -1.13
CA MET A 617 -5.31 16.05 -1.84
C MET A 617 -5.10 16.29 -3.34
N VAL A 618 -5.76 17.29 -3.94
CA VAL A 618 -5.79 17.46 -5.41
C VAL A 618 -4.42 17.79 -5.96
N ILE A 619 -3.75 18.79 -5.42
CA ILE A 619 -2.49 19.29 -5.97
C ILE A 619 -1.37 18.24 -5.90
N PRO A 620 -1.10 17.58 -4.76
CA PRO A 620 -0.08 16.54 -4.71
C PRO A 620 -0.37 15.39 -5.70
N SER A 621 -1.63 14.97 -5.79
CA SER A 621 -2.02 13.86 -6.67
C SER A 621 -1.91 14.20 -8.15
N VAL A 622 -2.29 15.41 -8.56
CA VAL A 622 -2.13 15.87 -9.96
C VAL A 622 -0.67 16.02 -10.33
N LEU A 623 0.17 16.52 -9.43
CA LEU A 623 1.62 16.63 -9.66
C LEU A 623 2.28 15.26 -9.88
N ALA A 624 1.88 14.24 -9.12
CA ALA A 624 2.38 12.89 -9.28
C ALA A 624 2.12 12.31 -10.70
N ILE A 625 1.01 12.72 -11.33
CA ILE A 625 0.66 12.34 -12.70
C ILE A 625 1.40 13.22 -13.73
N LEU A 626 1.51 14.51 -13.49
CA LEU A 626 2.08 15.45 -14.47
C LEU A 626 3.60 15.35 -14.60
N ILE A 627 4.32 15.09 -13.50
CA ILE A 627 5.79 15.04 -13.51
C ILE A 627 6.33 14.04 -14.56
N PRO A 628 5.94 12.76 -14.60
CA PRO A 628 6.44 11.82 -15.59
C PRO A 628 6.05 12.20 -17.03
N ILE A 629 4.89 12.80 -17.25
CA ILE A 629 4.45 13.28 -18.57
C ILE A 629 5.36 14.40 -19.05
N ILE A 630 5.59 15.41 -18.21
CA ILE A 630 6.45 16.55 -18.55
C ILE A 630 7.87 16.07 -18.84
N VAL A 631 8.42 15.20 -17.99
CA VAL A 631 9.77 14.65 -18.20
C VAL A 631 9.84 13.84 -19.49
N GLY A 632 8.82 13.05 -19.81
CA GLY A 632 8.74 12.30 -21.06
C GLY A 632 8.73 13.20 -22.29
N CYS A 633 7.95 14.26 -22.28
CA CYS A 633 7.88 15.22 -23.40
C CYS A 633 9.15 16.09 -23.55
N VAL A 634 9.82 16.44 -22.44
CA VAL A 634 10.97 17.39 -22.47
C VAL A 634 12.31 16.66 -22.55
N LEU A 635 12.50 15.59 -21.78
CA LEU A 635 13.78 14.87 -21.71
C LEU A 635 13.77 13.53 -22.48
N GLY A 636 12.58 13.09 -22.94
CA GLY A 636 12.42 11.84 -23.68
C GLY A 636 12.63 10.60 -22.81
N VAL A 637 12.80 9.44 -23.46
CA VAL A 637 12.91 8.13 -22.82
C VAL A 637 14.05 8.06 -21.81
N ALA A 638 15.23 8.58 -22.15
CA ALA A 638 16.37 8.59 -21.24
C ALA A 638 16.10 9.37 -19.94
N GLY A 639 15.40 10.50 -20.05
CA GLY A 639 14.99 11.31 -18.89
C GLY A 639 13.97 10.59 -18.01
N VAL A 640 13.00 9.89 -18.60
CA VAL A 640 12.01 9.08 -17.85
C VAL A 640 12.68 7.94 -17.12
N LEU A 641 13.60 7.21 -17.74
CA LEU A 641 14.35 6.16 -17.04
C LEU A 641 15.14 6.71 -15.85
N GLY A 642 15.78 7.88 -16.02
CA GLY A 642 16.39 8.60 -14.90
C GLY A 642 15.38 8.95 -13.80
N LEU A 643 14.22 9.51 -14.17
CA LEU A 643 13.14 9.88 -13.25
C LEU A 643 12.69 8.67 -12.40
N LEU A 644 12.47 7.53 -13.05
CA LEU A 644 11.99 6.33 -12.37
C LEU A 644 13.04 5.76 -11.40
N VAL A 645 14.31 5.74 -11.78
CA VAL A 645 15.41 5.30 -10.91
C VAL A 645 15.58 6.26 -9.72
N GLY A 646 15.59 7.58 -9.96
CA GLY A 646 15.73 8.58 -8.92
C GLY A 646 14.53 8.60 -7.96
N GLY A 647 13.32 8.47 -8.51
CA GLY A 647 12.07 8.36 -7.75
C GLY A 647 12.02 7.10 -6.89
N LEU A 648 12.48 5.97 -7.43
CA LEU A 648 12.56 4.71 -6.69
C LEU A 648 13.59 4.83 -5.53
N ALA A 649 14.81 5.24 -5.81
CA ALA A 649 15.85 5.32 -4.80
C ALA A 649 15.52 6.34 -3.70
N GLY A 650 15.11 7.54 -4.07
CA GLY A 650 14.74 8.60 -3.12
C GLY A 650 13.45 8.28 -2.38
N GLY A 651 12.42 7.88 -3.11
CA GLY A 651 11.10 7.60 -2.54
C GLY A 651 11.07 6.38 -1.63
N PHE A 652 11.76 5.29 -1.98
CA PHE A 652 11.83 4.09 -1.14
C PHE A 652 12.53 4.38 0.20
N THR A 653 13.70 5.01 0.16
CA THR A 653 14.43 5.34 1.39
C THR A 653 13.68 6.32 2.27
N LEU A 654 13.05 7.34 1.67
CA LEU A 654 12.24 8.32 2.38
C LEU A 654 10.99 7.68 3.00
N ALA A 655 10.31 6.79 2.28
CA ALA A 655 9.13 6.08 2.78
C ALA A 655 9.45 5.21 4.00
N VAL A 656 10.54 4.44 3.96
CA VAL A 656 11.01 3.63 5.11
C VAL A 656 11.35 4.53 6.29
N PHE A 657 12.09 5.61 6.06
CA PHE A 657 12.43 6.58 7.10
C PHE A 657 11.17 7.13 7.78
N MET A 658 10.22 7.62 7.00
CA MET A 658 9.02 8.27 7.52
C MET A 658 8.12 7.27 8.28
N ALA A 659 7.86 6.10 7.71
CA ALA A 659 7.03 5.08 8.34
C ALA A 659 7.63 4.61 9.68
N ASN A 660 8.93 4.34 9.72
CA ASN A 660 9.61 3.86 10.92
C ASN A 660 9.79 4.94 11.99
N ALA A 661 10.09 6.19 11.60
CA ALA A 661 10.19 7.30 12.54
C ALA A 661 8.83 7.57 13.21
N GLY A 662 7.75 7.66 12.40
CA GLY A 662 6.40 7.88 12.91
C GLY A 662 5.92 6.76 13.84
N GLY A 663 6.09 5.50 13.44
CA GLY A 663 5.74 4.35 14.28
C GLY A 663 6.55 4.25 15.56
N ALA A 664 7.82 4.69 15.54
CA ALA A 664 8.65 4.70 16.73
C ALA A 664 8.24 5.79 17.73
N TRP A 665 7.80 6.97 17.28
CA TRP A 665 7.27 8.02 18.17
C TRP A 665 5.97 7.59 18.84
N ASP A 666 5.03 7.02 18.09
CA ASP A 666 3.76 6.53 18.62
C ASP A 666 3.99 5.47 19.69
N ASN A 667 4.78 4.44 19.39
CA ASN A 667 5.10 3.39 20.37
C ASN A 667 5.97 3.89 21.52
N ALA A 668 6.71 4.98 21.37
CA ALA A 668 7.43 5.63 22.48
C ALA A 668 6.44 6.31 23.45
N LYS A 669 5.37 6.93 22.96
CA LYS A 669 4.25 7.46 23.76
C LYS A 669 3.59 6.33 24.54
N LYS A 670 3.20 5.23 23.86
CA LYS A 670 2.55 4.06 24.48
C LYS A 670 3.42 3.39 25.55
N ASN A 671 4.74 3.30 25.35
CA ASN A 671 5.65 2.80 26.38
C ASN A 671 5.61 3.61 27.69
N ILE A 672 5.40 4.94 27.59
CA ILE A 672 5.25 5.79 28.78
C ILE A 672 3.86 5.58 29.39
N GLU A 673 2.83 5.44 28.58
CA GLU A 673 1.47 5.18 29.05
C GLU A 673 1.34 3.86 29.85
N GLU A 674 2.15 2.86 29.51
CA GLU A 674 2.29 1.60 30.26
C GLU A 674 3.04 1.74 31.59
N GLY A 675 3.47 2.95 31.96
CA GLY A 675 4.08 3.25 33.26
C GLY A 675 5.58 3.58 33.24
N ALA A 676 6.26 3.56 32.06
CA ALA A 676 7.64 3.98 31.99
C ALA A 676 7.78 5.51 32.24
N PHE A 677 8.90 5.93 32.79
CA PHE A 677 9.30 7.34 32.94
C PHE A 677 8.24 8.29 33.56
N GLY A 678 7.39 7.76 34.45
CA GLY A 678 6.39 8.52 35.20
C GLY A 678 4.94 8.32 34.73
N GLY A 679 4.70 7.55 33.69
CA GLY A 679 3.37 7.17 33.23
C GLY A 679 2.55 8.29 32.56
N LYS A 680 1.27 8.03 32.35
CA LYS A 680 0.30 8.99 31.77
C LYS A 680 0.31 10.32 32.53
N GLY A 681 0.23 11.45 31.81
CA GLY A 681 0.20 12.80 32.37
C GLY A 681 1.56 13.36 32.80
N SER A 682 2.63 12.54 32.79
CA SER A 682 3.99 12.99 33.14
C SER A 682 4.55 13.99 32.11
N PHE A 683 5.58 14.73 32.48
CA PHE A 683 6.32 15.60 31.55
C PHE A 683 6.83 14.82 30.34
N ALA A 684 7.38 13.62 30.55
CA ALA A 684 7.85 12.76 29.49
C ALA A 684 6.71 12.31 28.56
N HIS A 685 5.52 12.01 29.09
CA HIS A 685 4.35 11.68 28.32
C HIS A 685 3.96 12.84 27.38
N LYS A 686 3.79 14.05 27.92
CA LYS A 686 3.47 15.25 27.13
C LYS A 686 4.50 15.54 26.04
N ALA A 687 5.78 15.31 26.32
CA ALA A 687 6.85 15.45 25.33
C ALA A 687 6.74 14.40 24.21
N CYS A 688 6.37 13.17 24.53
CA CYS A 688 6.19 12.10 23.53
C CYS A 688 4.91 12.27 22.72
N ILE A 689 3.82 12.83 23.27
CA ILE A 689 2.63 13.22 22.49
C ILE A 689 3.02 14.22 21.39
N VAL A 690 3.83 15.23 21.68
CA VAL A 690 4.33 16.16 20.65
C VAL A 690 5.14 15.44 19.57
N GLY A 691 5.97 14.47 19.95
CA GLY A 691 6.72 13.64 19.01
C GLY A 691 5.83 12.79 18.11
N ASP A 692 4.80 12.18 18.68
CA ASP A 692 3.79 11.40 17.97
C ASP A 692 3.00 12.27 16.99
N THR A 693 2.51 13.41 17.40
CA THR A 693 1.84 14.39 16.54
C THR A 693 2.69 14.82 15.32
N VAL A 694 4.02 14.94 15.48
CA VAL A 694 4.94 15.15 14.34
C VAL A 694 5.08 13.89 13.48
N GLY A 695 5.05 12.73 14.11
CA GLY A 695 5.19 11.41 13.46
C GLY A 695 3.95 10.98 12.67
N ASP A 696 2.78 11.43 13.04
CA ASP A 696 1.50 11.05 12.44
C ASP A 696 1.44 11.33 10.91
N PRO A 697 1.74 12.54 10.42
CA PRO A 697 1.82 12.76 8.97
C PRO A 697 2.88 11.88 8.30
N PHE A 698 3.94 11.50 9.00
CA PHE A 698 5.01 10.65 8.47
C PHE A 698 4.52 9.22 8.25
N LYS A 699 3.92 8.61 9.29
CA LYS A 699 3.56 7.17 9.26
C LYS A 699 2.27 6.87 8.49
N ASP A 700 1.33 7.82 8.44
CA ASP A 700 -0.04 7.53 7.98
C ASP A 700 -0.44 8.31 6.72
N THR A 701 0.27 9.40 6.35
CA THR A 701 -0.02 10.17 5.14
C THR A 701 1.12 10.11 4.14
N SER A 702 2.24 10.77 4.43
CA SER A 702 3.32 10.97 3.45
C SER A 702 4.11 9.69 3.18
N GLY A 703 4.52 8.98 4.22
CA GLY A 703 5.32 7.74 4.08
C GLY A 703 4.63 6.68 3.22
N PRO A 704 3.41 6.23 3.57
CA PRO A 704 2.69 5.24 2.76
C PRO A 704 2.32 5.73 1.37
N SER A 705 2.08 7.03 1.17
CA SER A 705 1.74 7.58 -0.14
C SER A 705 2.92 7.58 -1.12
N LEU A 706 4.16 7.55 -0.61
CA LEU A 706 5.37 7.47 -1.44
C LEU A 706 5.47 6.15 -2.21
N ASN A 707 5.05 5.03 -1.62
CA ASN A 707 5.09 3.76 -2.32
C ASN A 707 4.11 3.74 -3.51
N ILE A 708 2.98 4.44 -3.39
CA ILE A 708 2.05 4.63 -4.51
C ILE A 708 2.66 5.59 -5.53
N LEU A 709 3.25 6.70 -5.09
CA LEU A 709 3.90 7.68 -5.98
C LEU A 709 4.92 7.02 -6.90
N ILE A 710 5.82 6.18 -6.36
CA ILE A 710 6.87 5.49 -7.12
C ILE A 710 6.26 4.63 -8.23
N LYS A 711 5.25 3.84 -7.90
CA LYS A 711 4.55 2.96 -8.85
C LYS A 711 3.72 3.75 -9.84
N LEU A 712 2.99 4.77 -9.39
CA LEU A 712 2.19 5.64 -10.25
C LEU A 712 3.04 6.34 -11.30
N MET A 713 4.22 6.88 -10.93
CA MET A 713 5.13 7.49 -11.90
C MET A 713 5.53 6.49 -12.99
N SER A 714 5.79 5.23 -12.62
CA SER A 714 6.10 4.16 -13.58
C SER A 714 4.90 3.83 -14.46
N MET A 715 3.72 3.67 -13.88
CA MET A 715 2.48 3.37 -14.62
C MET A 715 2.08 4.50 -15.58
N VAL A 716 2.18 5.76 -15.14
CA VAL A 716 1.94 6.92 -16.00
C VAL A 716 2.94 6.95 -17.17
N SER A 717 4.22 6.68 -16.90
CA SER A 717 5.24 6.61 -17.94
C SER A 717 4.94 5.52 -18.98
N ILE A 718 4.50 4.34 -18.53
CA ILE A 718 4.10 3.23 -19.41
C ILE A 718 2.92 3.65 -20.28
N VAL A 719 1.86 4.16 -19.69
CA VAL A 719 0.64 4.56 -20.42
C VAL A 719 0.93 5.72 -21.41
N MET A 720 1.85 6.61 -21.04
CA MET A 720 2.25 7.77 -21.88
C MET A 720 3.43 7.49 -22.81
N ALA A 721 3.87 6.24 -22.93
CA ALA A 721 5.01 5.87 -23.79
C ALA A 721 4.80 6.29 -25.26
N GLY A 722 3.59 6.10 -25.80
CA GLY A 722 3.24 6.54 -27.15
C GLY A 722 3.37 8.05 -27.35
N LEU A 723 2.97 8.83 -26.33
CA LEU A 723 3.15 10.28 -26.35
C LEU A 723 4.63 10.66 -26.29
N THR A 724 5.41 10.01 -25.42
CA THR A 724 6.86 10.23 -25.31
C THR A 724 7.56 9.98 -26.66
N VAL A 725 7.21 8.89 -27.35
CA VAL A 725 7.75 8.57 -28.70
C VAL A 725 7.31 9.60 -29.75
N ALA A 726 6.09 10.12 -29.67
CA ALA A 726 5.59 11.11 -30.60
C ALA A 726 6.30 12.47 -30.49
N PHE A 727 6.95 12.78 -29.37
CA PHE A 727 7.74 13.98 -29.11
C PHE A 727 9.25 13.77 -29.33
N MET A 728 9.69 12.59 -29.77
CA MET A 728 11.08 12.31 -30.16
C MET A 728 11.39 12.86 -31.55
#